data_e97c2ae1302163cc95a038709425b9b0
#
_entry.id   e97c2ae1302163cc95a038709425b9b0
#
_cell.length_a   1.000
_cell.length_b   1.000
_cell.length_c   1.000
_cell.angle_alpha   90.00
_cell.angle_beta   90.00
_cell.angle_gamma   90.00
#
_symmetry.space_group_name_H-M   'P 1'
#
loop_
_entity.id
_entity.type
_entity.pdbx_description
1 polymer ?
#
loop_
_entity_poly.entity_id
_entity_poly.type
_entity_poly.pdbx_seq_one_letter_code
_entity_poly.pdbx_strand_id
1 'polypeptide(L)'
;MRLPADLWICLLLLAAIFGVYAQSRQFAFVNYDDPDYVTANPHVRQGITADGALWALTSTEAANWFPVTRLSHMLDVQLFGMDAGWHHLVSVLIHAAASVLLFLLLMRATGARAPSAFVAFVFALHPLHVESVAWVAERKDVLCALFWFLALWAYVRGWRALVIVAFVLGLMSKPMIVTLPLTLLLLDMWPLKRGLRLREKLPLFALAAAGAVVTIVVQKAGGAVNPAAMFGLGNALVSYVVYVAKTFWPAGLAVFYPYPERVALWHVALAVAALAAISWQAIRLRGARPYLAAGWFWFLATLLPVIGIVRVGEQARADRYMYVPMIGLAVMVAWGGTDLLRKWPRLRGALAIGACVACAGVAWAQVGYWRNSETLFAHALEVTTDNYIAEHNLGTYLTDQPGRLPEAVTHLERAVRLQPELGQAHSDLGIALAGTPGRLEDAIAEFRTAMRLRPDSEVPHINMANALAQAGRLKEAEAEYETALRMQPDAPGVKDRMARVTAEMHFQTGVALAKGGHPSEAAAELDTAVEIDPAYKDAHKTSVALAQTHYQAGIAFAQAGHPSDAAAEFQTALRFDPDFAEAHNNLGVVLSDMPGKEEEAIAQFREALRLRPEYDDARNNLQSLEERRPPGR
;
A
#
# COMPACT_ATOMS: atom_id res chain seq x y z
N MET A 1 33.62 -2.50 39.47
CA MET A 1 32.48 -3.41 39.57
C MET A 1 32.43 -4.28 38.30
N ARG A 2 32.54 -5.61 38.39
CA ARG A 2 32.33 -6.47 37.21
C ARG A 2 30.84 -6.58 36.97
N LEU A 3 30.37 -6.20 35.78
CA LEU A 3 28.98 -6.35 35.38
C LEU A 3 28.56 -7.82 35.41
N PRO A 4 27.32 -8.15 35.82
CA PRO A 4 26.81 -9.52 35.80
C PRO A 4 26.93 -10.13 34.39
N ALA A 5 27.25 -11.43 34.30
CA ALA A 5 27.43 -12.11 33.01
C ALA A 5 26.18 -12.04 32.11
N ASP A 6 24.98 -12.00 32.71
CA ASP A 6 23.72 -11.87 31.96
C ASP A 6 23.59 -10.50 31.28
N LEU A 7 24.11 -9.42 31.92
CA LEU A 7 24.14 -8.09 31.32
C LEU A 7 25.08 -8.04 30.10
N TRP A 8 26.24 -8.68 30.17
CA TRP A 8 27.14 -8.79 29.02
C TRP A 8 26.50 -9.54 27.85
N ILE A 9 25.75 -10.61 28.12
CA ILE A 9 25.00 -11.35 27.07
C ILE A 9 23.96 -10.42 26.43
N CYS A 10 23.19 -9.67 27.22
CA CYS A 10 22.22 -8.71 26.68
C CYS A 10 22.90 -7.62 25.81
N LEU A 11 24.02 -7.05 26.26
CA LEU A 11 24.76 -6.04 25.49
C LEU A 11 25.31 -6.59 24.18
N LEU A 12 25.88 -7.81 24.21
CA LEU A 12 26.36 -8.49 23.00
C LEU A 12 25.21 -8.84 22.04
N LEU A 13 24.07 -9.24 22.56
CA LEU A 13 22.86 -9.51 21.76
C LEU A 13 22.38 -8.24 21.05
N LEU A 14 22.29 -7.13 21.79
CA LEU A 14 21.94 -5.82 21.21
C LEU A 14 22.96 -5.41 20.14
N ALA A 15 24.25 -5.49 20.45
CA ALA A 15 25.31 -5.14 19.49
C ALA A 15 25.24 -5.99 18.20
N ALA A 16 24.96 -7.29 18.32
CA ALA A 16 24.83 -8.18 17.18
C ALA A 16 23.59 -7.86 16.32
N ILE A 17 22.43 -7.56 16.95
CA ILE A 17 21.21 -7.13 16.25
C ILE A 17 21.47 -5.84 15.47
N PHE A 18 22.02 -4.82 16.12
CA PHE A 18 22.33 -3.56 15.44
C PHE A 18 23.39 -3.76 14.35
N GLY A 19 24.39 -4.63 14.55
CA GLY A 19 25.38 -4.97 13.54
C GLY A 19 24.76 -5.54 12.25
N VAL A 20 23.69 -6.31 12.37
CA VAL A 20 22.99 -6.91 11.21
C VAL A 20 21.97 -5.95 10.61
N TYR A 21 21.16 -5.29 11.44
CA TYR A 21 19.96 -4.56 10.99
C TYR A 21 20.13 -3.05 10.86
N ALA A 22 21.22 -2.44 11.34
CA ALA A 22 21.41 -0.98 11.30
C ALA A 22 21.36 -0.39 9.87
N GLN A 23 21.74 -1.18 8.85
CA GLN A 23 21.64 -0.78 7.46
C GLN A 23 20.20 -0.40 7.05
N SER A 24 19.18 -0.94 7.71
CA SER A 24 17.77 -0.65 7.41
C SER A 24 17.36 0.79 7.69
N ARG A 25 18.18 1.57 8.44
CA ARG A 25 17.98 3.01 8.61
C ARG A 25 18.00 3.79 7.29
N GLN A 26 18.59 3.24 6.23
CA GLN A 26 18.70 3.87 4.91
C GLN A 26 17.73 3.26 3.88
N PHE A 27 16.81 2.41 4.31
CA PHE A 27 15.90 1.70 3.42
C PHE A 27 14.65 2.54 3.13
N ALA A 28 14.09 2.34 1.93
CA ALA A 28 12.80 2.88 1.54
C ALA A 28 11.65 1.97 1.99
N PHE A 29 10.44 2.48 1.97
CA PHE A 29 9.25 1.62 1.98
C PHE A 29 9.19 0.77 0.71
N VAL A 30 8.59 -0.41 0.80
CA VAL A 30 8.40 -1.30 -0.34
C VAL A 30 6.95 -1.26 -0.84
N ASN A 31 6.75 -1.35 -2.16
CA ASN A 31 5.40 -1.30 -2.78
C ASN A 31 4.66 -2.65 -2.70
N TYR A 32 4.65 -3.25 -1.51
CA TYR A 32 3.87 -4.45 -1.24
C TYR A 32 2.75 -4.11 -0.25
N ASP A 33 2.86 -4.43 1.03
CA ASP A 33 1.82 -4.04 2.01
C ASP A 33 2.09 -2.64 2.63
N ASP A 34 3.30 -2.05 2.50
CA ASP A 34 3.62 -0.76 3.13
C ASP A 34 2.69 0.38 2.69
N PRO A 35 2.18 0.43 1.44
CA PRO A 35 1.17 1.41 1.06
C PRO A 35 -0.11 1.31 1.90
N ASP A 36 -0.66 0.13 2.06
CA ASP A 36 -1.92 -0.09 2.78
C ASP A 36 -1.79 0.18 4.29
N TYR A 37 -0.62 -0.16 4.86
CA TYR A 37 -0.38 -0.01 6.28
C TYR A 37 0.15 1.37 6.69
N VAL A 38 0.87 2.08 5.78
CA VAL A 38 1.57 3.32 6.14
C VAL A 38 1.45 4.39 5.06
N THR A 39 2.02 4.16 3.84
CA THR A 39 2.34 5.27 2.94
C THR A 39 1.15 5.84 2.19
N ALA A 40 0.13 5.06 1.89
CA ALA A 40 -1.12 5.50 1.26
C ALA A 40 -2.29 5.58 2.24
N ASN A 41 -2.14 5.12 3.50
CA ASN A 41 -3.22 5.11 4.48
C ASN A 41 -3.46 6.51 5.06
N PRO A 42 -4.63 7.15 4.80
CA PRO A 42 -4.88 8.52 5.21
C PRO A 42 -4.96 8.70 6.73
N HIS A 43 -5.42 7.69 7.47
CA HIS A 43 -5.51 7.74 8.92
C HIS A 43 -4.13 7.62 9.58
N VAL A 44 -3.27 6.75 9.05
CA VAL A 44 -1.92 6.55 9.58
C VAL A 44 -1.05 7.78 9.32
N ARG A 45 -1.17 8.38 8.12
CA ARG A 45 -0.39 9.57 7.73
C ARG A 45 -0.64 10.81 8.58
N GLN A 46 -1.78 10.87 9.28
CA GLN A 46 -2.11 11.99 10.17
C GLN A 46 -1.46 11.86 11.57
N GLY A 47 -0.79 10.75 11.85
CA GLY A 47 -0.32 10.44 13.19
C GLY A 47 -1.47 10.08 14.15
N ILE A 48 -1.24 10.20 15.47
CA ILE A 48 -2.24 9.85 16.48
C ILE A 48 -3.23 11.00 16.64
N THR A 49 -4.48 10.78 16.20
CA THR A 49 -5.64 11.62 16.45
C THR A 49 -6.73 10.82 17.16
N ALA A 50 -7.71 11.47 17.75
CA ALA A 50 -8.83 10.76 18.41
C ALA A 50 -9.60 9.89 17.41
N ASP A 51 -9.94 10.45 16.24
CA ASP A 51 -10.64 9.74 15.17
C ASP A 51 -9.78 8.61 14.58
N GLY A 52 -8.49 8.86 14.37
CA GLY A 52 -7.54 7.84 13.92
C GLY A 52 -7.38 6.69 14.92
N ALA A 53 -7.35 6.98 16.22
CA ALA A 53 -7.30 5.94 17.26
C ALA A 53 -8.60 5.11 17.29
N LEU A 54 -9.76 5.73 17.13
CA LEU A 54 -11.03 5.02 17.01
C LEU A 54 -11.07 4.16 15.74
N TRP A 55 -10.62 4.71 14.59
CA TRP A 55 -10.47 3.96 13.36
C TRP A 55 -9.54 2.76 13.56
N ALA A 56 -8.36 2.92 14.17
CA ALA A 56 -7.43 1.84 14.42
C ALA A 56 -8.05 0.68 15.22
N LEU A 57 -8.92 1.01 16.20
CA LEU A 57 -9.61 0.03 17.04
C LEU A 57 -10.74 -0.71 16.31
N THR A 58 -11.39 -0.09 15.34
CA THR A 58 -12.61 -0.61 14.69
C THR A 58 -12.42 -1.08 13.25
N SER A 59 -11.41 -0.57 12.55
CA SER A 59 -11.19 -0.86 11.13
C SER A 59 -10.77 -2.32 10.89
N THR A 60 -11.30 -2.86 9.79
CA THR A 60 -10.97 -4.19 9.25
C THR A 60 -10.32 -4.12 7.87
N GLU A 61 -9.79 -2.97 7.50
CA GLU A 61 -9.08 -2.77 6.23
C GLU A 61 -7.98 -3.80 6.00
N ALA A 62 -7.70 -4.11 4.74
CA ALA A 62 -6.79 -5.16 4.30
C ALA A 62 -7.15 -6.55 4.90
N ALA A 63 -8.45 -6.81 5.15
CA ALA A 63 -8.96 -8.05 5.73
C ALA A 63 -8.33 -8.41 7.10
N ASN A 64 -7.90 -7.43 7.88
CA ASN A 64 -7.18 -7.62 9.13
C ASN A 64 -7.63 -6.65 10.24
N TRP A 65 -7.61 -7.13 11.48
CA TRP A 65 -7.86 -6.34 12.68
C TRP A 65 -6.62 -6.31 13.57
N PHE A 66 -5.79 -5.26 13.41
CA PHE A 66 -4.49 -5.10 14.08
C PHE A 66 -4.35 -3.73 14.76
N PRO A 67 -5.19 -3.39 15.75
CA PRO A 67 -5.24 -2.06 16.37
C PRO A 67 -3.88 -1.57 16.88
N VAL A 68 -3.16 -2.43 17.62
CA VAL A 68 -1.87 -2.07 18.24
C VAL A 68 -0.81 -1.80 17.18
N THR A 69 -0.80 -2.57 16.10
CA THR A 69 0.11 -2.35 14.98
C THR A 69 -0.16 -1.03 14.28
N ARG A 70 -1.45 -0.72 14.00
CA ARG A 70 -1.86 0.56 13.40
C ARG A 70 -1.46 1.74 14.27
N LEU A 71 -1.79 1.70 15.57
CA LEU A 71 -1.39 2.74 16.54
C LEU A 71 0.13 2.90 16.60
N SER A 72 0.91 1.80 16.49
CA SER A 72 2.37 1.86 16.44
C SER A 72 2.89 2.60 15.19
N HIS A 73 2.29 2.37 14.02
CA HIS A 73 2.64 3.11 12.80
C HIS A 73 2.23 4.58 12.87
N MET A 74 1.05 4.88 13.43
CA MET A 74 0.60 6.26 13.67
C MET A 74 1.56 7.00 14.62
N LEU A 75 2.08 6.30 15.65
CA LEU A 75 3.08 6.87 16.57
C LEU A 75 4.39 7.18 15.84
N ASP A 76 4.84 6.30 14.94
CA ASP A 76 6.04 6.56 14.15
C ASP A 76 5.87 7.79 13.25
N VAL A 77 4.72 7.91 12.57
CA VAL A 77 4.41 9.09 11.76
C VAL A 77 4.39 10.36 12.61
N GLN A 78 3.82 10.30 13.82
CA GLN A 78 3.81 11.40 14.76
C GLN A 78 5.22 11.86 15.16
N LEU A 79 6.15 10.91 15.36
CA LEU A 79 7.49 11.17 15.87
C LEU A 79 8.50 11.48 14.76
N PHE A 80 8.37 10.84 13.61
CA PHE A 80 9.40 10.79 12.58
C PHE A 80 8.88 11.17 11.18
N GLY A 81 7.59 11.50 11.04
CA GLY A 81 6.97 11.70 9.73
C GLY A 81 7.03 10.43 8.87
N MET A 82 7.26 10.62 7.59
CA MET A 82 7.32 9.53 6.60
C MET A 82 8.78 9.09 6.30
N ASP A 83 9.74 9.32 7.21
CA ASP A 83 11.09 8.80 7.06
C ASP A 83 11.11 7.28 7.30
N ALA A 84 11.12 6.50 6.21
CA ALA A 84 11.08 5.04 6.23
C ALA A 84 12.15 4.41 7.13
N GLY A 85 13.35 4.98 7.16
CA GLY A 85 14.44 4.44 7.95
C GLY A 85 14.18 4.45 9.46
N TRP A 86 13.42 5.41 9.99
CA TRP A 86 12.99 5.39 11.39
C TRP A 86 11.92 4.33 11.64
N HIS A 87 10.98 4.13 10.71
CA HIS A 87 10.00 3.05 10.81
C HIS A 87 10.67 1.67 10.85
N HIS A 88 11.69 1.44 10.01
CA HIS A 88 12.50 0.22 10.08
C HIS A 88 13.21 0.09 11.43
N LEU A 89 13.85 1.17 11.91
CA LEU A 89 14.61 1.13 13.14
C LEU A 89 13.73 0.83 14.36
N VAL A 90 12.48 1.34 14.41
CA VAL A 90 11.53 1.00 15.48
C VAL A 90 11.23 -0.51 15.49
N SER A 91 11.05 -1.14 14.32
CA SER A 91 10.90 -2.61 14.24
C SER A 91 12.13 -3.35 14.76
N VAL A 92 13.33 -2.87 14.46
CA VAL A 92 14.60 -3.43 15.00
C VAL A 92 14.67 -3.27 16.52
N LEU A 93 14.26 -2.13 17.08
CA LEU A 93 14.22 -1.90 18.54
C LEU A 93 13.24 -2.84 19.24
N ILE A 94 12.07 -3.06 18.69
CA ILE A 94 11.07 -4.00 19.21
C ILE A 94 11.61 -5.43 19.15
N HIS A 95 12.25 -5.83 18.04
CA HIS A 95 12.91 -7.12 17.89
C HIS A 95 14.04 -7.31 18.92
N ALA A 96 14.84 -6.28 19.16
CA ALA A 96 15.91 -6.30 20.15
C ALA A 96 15.34 -6.50 21.58
N ALA A 97 14.27 -5.77 21.92
CA ALA A 97 13.59 -5.93 23.20
C ALA A 97 13.01 -7.35 23.36
N ALA A 98 12.36 -7.89 22.30
CA ALA A 98 11.84 -9.26 22.29
C ALA A 98 12.96 -10.30 22.47
N SER A 99 14.10 -10.13 21.80
CA SER A 99 15.25 -11.03 21.88
C SER A 99 15.88 -11.05 23.29
N VAL A 100 16.04 -9.88 23.90
CA VAL A 100 16.51 -9.77 25.29
C VAL A 100 15.51 -10.42 26.25
N LEU A 101 14.22 -10.16 26.06
CA LEU A 101 13.18 -10.74 26.91
C LEU A 101 13.11 -12.28 26.78
N LEU A 102 13.32 -12.81 25.57
CA LEU A 102 13.43 -14.26 25.34
C LEU A 102 14.62 -14.88 26.09
N PHE A 103 15.80 -14.23 26.05
CA PHE A 103 16.96 -14.66 26.83
C PHE A 103 16.65 -14.70 28.32
N LEU A 104 16.10 -13.61 28.86
CA LEU A 104 15.78 -13.49 30.29
C LEU A 104 14.70 -14.50 30.71
N LEU A 105 13.69 -14.73 29.87
CA LEU A 105 12.65 -15.75 30.07
C LEU A 105 13.26 -17.14 30.20
N LEU A 106 14.05 -17.57 29.20
CA LEU A 106 14.66 -18.91 29.16
C LEU A 106 15.65 -19.08 30.32
N MET A 107 16.45 -18.06 30.59
CA MET A 107 17.40 -18.04 31.71
C MET A 107 16.67 -18.23 33.05
N ARG A 108 15.56 -17.51 33.25
CA ARG A 108 14.75 -17.59 34.47
C ARG A 108 14.03 -18.94 34.63
N ALA A 109 13.53 -19.46 33.50
CA ALA A 109 12.76 -20.72 33.51
C ALA A 109 13.63 -21.97 33.66
N THR A 110 14.85 -21.95 33.09
CA THR A 110 15.72 -23.14 33.01
C THR A 110 16.94 -23.07 33.92
N GLY A 111 17.41 -21.89 34.32
CA GLY A 111 18.69 -21.67 34.98
C GLY A 111 19.92 -21.93 34.09
N ALA A 112 19.74 -22.25 32.82
CA ALA A 112 20.79 -22.69 31.89
C ALA A 112 21.25 -21.52 30.98
N ARG A 113 22.30 -20.78 31.38
CA ARG A 113 22.76 -19.55 30.71
C ARG A 113 23.17 -19.79 29.27
N ALA A 114 24.06 -20.70 28.98
CA ALA A 114 24.62 -20.89 27.65
C ALA A 114 23.58 -21.37 26.61
N PRO A 115 22.72 -22.39 26.87
CA PRO A 115 21.65 -22.74 25.94
C PRO A 115 20.63 -21.62 25.73
N SER A 116 20.28 -20.88 26.81
CA SER A 116 19.34 -19.73 26.72
C SER A 116 19.91 -18.61 25.85
N ALA A 117 21.20 -18.30 26.01
CA ALA A 117 21.89 -17.34 25.16
C ALA A 117 21.90 -17.80 23.68
N PHE A 118 22.23 -19.06 23.42
CA PHE A 118 22.25 -19.59 22.06
C PHE A 118 20.87 -19.45 21.38
N VAL A 119 19.77 -19.84 22.05
CA VAL A 119 18.42 -19.67 21.51
C VAL A 119 18.10 -18.20 21.21
N ALA A 120 18.46 -17.29 22.10
CA ALA A 120 18.24 -15.85 21.91
C ALA A 120 19.06 -15.28 20.75
N PHE A 121 20.34 -15.68 20.60
CA PHE A 121 21.16 -15.27 19.46
C PHE A 121 20.67 -15.84 18.14
N VAL A 122 20.24 -17.11 18.10
CA VAL A 122 19.63 -17.70 16.91
C VAL A 122 18.34 -16.96 16.57
N PHE A 123 17.46 -16.71 17.54
CA PHE A 123 16.25 -15.93 17.32
C PHE A 123 16.58 -14.53 16.78
N ALA A 124 17.58 -13.87 17.32
CA ALA A 124 17.95 -12.51 16.94
C ALA A 124 18.58 -12.41 15.53
N LEU A 125 19.31 -13.43 15.10
CA LEU A 125 20.22 -13.34 13.95
C LEU A 125 19.88 -14.32 12.81
N HIS A 126 18.82 -15.13 12.95
CA HIS A 126 18.51 -16.13 11.93
C HIS A 126 17.89 -15.47 10.68
N PRO A 127 18.33 -15.83 9.45
CA PRO A 127 17.85 -15.23 8.22
C PRO A 127 16.34 -15.33 7.97
N LEU A 128 15.67 -16.38 8.46
CA LEU A 128 14.21 -16.53 8.39
C LEU A 128 13.43 -15.45 9.17
N HIS A 129 14.10 -14.69 10.05
CA HIS A 129 13.46 -13.60 10.80
C HIS A 129 13.60 -12.23 10.14
N VAL A 130 14.42 -12.14 9.08
CA VAL A 130 14.68 -10.87 8.40
C VAL A 130 13.39 -10.26 7.85
N GLU A 131 12.53 -11.05 7.24
CA GLU A 131 11.24 -10.60 6.72
C GLU A 131 10.39 -9.93 7.80
N SER A 132 10.26 -10.52 8.99
CA SER A 132 9.49 -9.96 10.12
C SER A 132 10.09 -8.67 10.70
N VAL A 133 11.41 -8.46 10.57
CA VAL A 133 12.12 -7.33 11.19
C VAL A 133 12.38 -6.18 10.20
N ALA A 134 12.79 -6.53 8.97
CA ALA A 134 13.15 -5.56 7.96
C ALA A 134 11.96 -4.99 7.21
N TRP A 135 10.84 -5.70 7.12
CA TRP A 135 9.63 -5.23 6.45
C TRP A 135 8.76 -4.40 7.40
N VAL A 136 8.47 -3.15 7.04
CA VAL A 136 7.73 -2.22 7.91
C VAL A 136 6.32 -2.72 8.17
N ALA A 137 5.58 -3.19 7.16
CA ALA A 137 4.23 -3.73 7.33
C ALA A 137 4.17 -4.99 8.22
N GLU A 138 5.28 -5.73 8.36
CA GLU A 138 5.36 -6.89 9.26
C GLU A 138 5.74 -6.53 10.71
N ARG A 139 5.70 -5.26 11.10
CA ARG A 139 5.80 -4.84 12.52
C ARG A 139 4.87 -5.62 13.44
N LYS A 140 3.74 -6.06 12.91
CA LYS A 140 2.79 -6.95 13.60
C LYS A 140 3.45 -8.20 14.18
N ASP A 141 4.49 -8.76 13.53
CA ASP A 141 5.23 -9.92 14.02
C ASP A 141 6.09 -9.60 15.23
N VAL A 142 6.89 -8.56 15.15
CA VAL A 142 7.81 -8.17 16.24
C VAL A 142 7.04 -7.71 17.47
N LEU A 143 5.93 -6.98 17.31
CA LEU A 143 5.03 -6.60 18.41
C LEU A 143 4.36 -7.82 19.04
N CYS A 144 3.81 -8.70 18.22
CA CYS A 144 3.18 -9.94 18.67
C CYS A 144 4.15 -10.78 19.50
N ALA A 145 5.39 -10.98 19.03
CA ALA A 145 6.39 -11.74 19.73
C ALA A 145 6.85 -11.07 21.04
N LEU A 146 7.00 -9.75 21.05
CA LEU A 146 7.30 -9.01 22.28
C LEU A 146 6.24 -9.27 23.36
N PHE A 147 4.96 -9.14 23.00
CA PHE A 147 3.86 -9.42 23.93
C PHE A 147 3.74 -10.90 24.28
N TRP A 148 4.05 -11.79 23.36
CA TRP A 148 4.13 -13.23 23.63
C TRP A 148 5.16 -13.55 24.70
N PHE A 149 6.40 -13.06 24.53
CA PHE A 149 7.46 -13.31 25.49
C PHE A 149 7.21 -12.61 26.83
N LEU A 150 6.57 -11.43 26.80
CA LEU A 150 6.12 -10.74 28.02
C LEU A 150 5.07 -11.56 28.77
N ALA A 151 4.10 -12.16 28.07
CA ALA A 151 3.10 -13.04 28.67
C ALA A 151 3.75 -14.30 29.29
N LEU A 152 4.69 -14.95 28.58
CA LEU A 152 5.42 -16.10 29.10
C LEU A 152 6.28 -15.74 30.31
N TRP A 153 6.98 -14.59 30.25
CA TRP A 153 7.81 -14.10 31.35
C TRP A 153 6.96 -13.78 32.59
N ALA A 154 5.83 -13.09 32.38
CA ALA A 154 4.84 -12.81 33.45
C ALA A 154 4.28 -14.10 34.05
N TYR A 155 4.01 -15.10 33.20
CA TYR A 155 3.56 -16.41 33.65
C TYR A 155 4.58 -17.13 34.55
N VAL A 156 5.86 -17.13 34.18
CA VAL A 156 6.96 -17.68 35.00
C VAL A 156 7.08 -16.94 36.34
N ARG A 157 6.78 -15.63 36.36
CA ARG A 157 6.79 -14.78 37.56
C ARG A 157 5.51 -14.90 38.41
N GLY A 158 4.46 -15.53 37.91
CA GLY A 158 3.17 -15.62 38.58
C GLY A 158 2.28 -14.40 38.45
N TRP A 159 2.56 -13.46 37.53
CA TRP A 159 1.85 -12.19 37.34
C TRP A 159 0.65 -12.37 36.40
N ARG A 160 -0.44 -12.96 36.92
CA ARG A 160 -1.60 -13.38 36.11
C ARG A 160 -2.23 -12.24 35.31
N ALA A 161 -2.40 -11.06 35.92
CA ALA A 161 -2.96 -9.89 35.24
C ALA A 161 -2.13 -9.48 34.02
N LEU A 162 -0.80 -9.43 34.16
CA LEU A 162 0.12 -9.09 33.06
C LEU A 162 0.09 -10.15 31.95
N VAL A 163 -0.13 -11.43 32.26
CA VAL A 163 -0.34 -12.48 31.22
C VAL A 163 -1.54 -12.15 30.36
N ILE A 164 -2.67 -11.77 30.98
CA ILE A 164 -3.90 -11.44 30.24
C ILE A 164 -3.70 -10.17 29.40
N VAL A 165 -3.15 -9.11 30.01
CA VAL A 165 -2.91 -7.84 29.30
C VAL A 165 -1.96 -8.04 28.09
N ALA A 166 -0.84 -8.71 28.31
CA ALA A 166 0.12 -8.99 27.23
C ALA A 166 -0.50 -9.88 26.13
N PHE A 167 -1.34 -10.84 26.51
CA PHE A 167 -2.04 -11.69 25.54
C PHE A 167 -3.04 -10.90 24.69
N VAL A 168 -3.84 -10.02 25.30
CA VAL A 168 -4.78 -9.15 24.59
C VAL A 168 -4.04 -8.20 23.64
N LEU A 169 -2.98 -7.53 24.11
CA LEU A 169 -2.16 -6.67 23.25
C LEU A 169 -1.51 -7.44 22.09
N GLY A 170 -1.09 -8.67 22.34
CA GLY A 170 -0.57 -9.55 21.30
C GLY A 170 -1.65 -9.93 20.26
N LEU A 171 -2.87 -10.26 20.68
CA LEU A 171 -4.02 -10.51 19.79
C LEU A 171 -4.35 -9.28 18.94
N MET A 172 -4.26 -8.09 19.52
CA MET A 172 -4.45 -6.80 18.84
C MET A 172 -3.27 -6.42 17.93
N SER A 173 -2.13 -7.12 18.02
CA SER A 173 -0.98 -6.94 17.14
C SER A 173 -1.00 -7.92 15.96
N LYS A 174 -1.14 -9.22 16.22
CA LYS A 174 -1.26 -10.29 15.20
C LYS A 174 -1.94 -11.52 15.81
N PRO A 175 -2.93 -12.15 15.14
CA PRO A 175 -3.65 -13.30 15.68
C PRO A 175 -2.81 -14.56 15.96
N MET A 176 -1.59 -14.66 15.44
CA MET A 176 -0.73 -15.84 15.67
C MET A 176 -0.59 -16.23 17.15
N ILE A 177 -0.70 -15.30 18.07
CA ILE A 177 -0.60 -15.51 19.51
C ILE A 177 -1.76 -16.36 20.07
N VAL A 178 -2.80 -16.69 19.31
CA VAL A 178 -3.90 -17.60 19.74
C VAL A 178 -3.38 -18.93 20.26
N THR A 179 -2.17 -19.33 19.91
CA THR A 179 -1.52 -20.57 20.38
C THR A 179 -0.77 -20.38 21.71
N LEU A 180 -0.77 -19.17 22.32
CA LEU A 180 -0.13 -18.91 23.61
C LEU A 180 -0.57 -19.90 24.71
N PRO A 181 -1.87 -20.25 24.88
CA PRO A 181 -2.26 -21.22 25.92
C PRO A 181 -1.59 -22.59 25.76
N LEU A 182 -1.34 -23.03 24.51
CA LEU A 182 -0.62 -24.27 24.22
C LEU A 182 0.86 -24.16 24.60
N THR A 183 1.49 -23.02 24.29
CA THR A 183 2.91 -22.80 24.67
C THR A 183 3.09 -22.72 26.18
N LEU A 184 2.11 -22.22 26.93
CA LEU A 184 2.11 -22.25 28.39
C LEU A 184 1.99 -23.68 28.96
N LEU A 185 1.22 -24.56 28.31
CA LEU A 185 1.17 -25.99 28.69
C LEU A 185 2.52 -26.68 28.44
N LEU A 186 3.17 -26.38 27.31
CA LEU A 186 4.51 -26.90 27.01
C LEU A 186 5.54 -26.36 28.01
N LEU A 187 5.46 -25.10 28.40
CA LEU A 187 6.32 -24.49 29.42
C LEU A 187 6.13 -25.18 30.81
N ASP A 188 4.90 -25.51 31.17
CA ASP A 188 4.61 -26.27 32.39
C ASP A 188 5.21 -27.70 32.37
N MET A 189 5.17 -28.35 31.21
CA MET A 189 5.78 -29.67 31.02
C MET A 189 7.31 -29.57 31.11
N TRP A 190 7.90 -28.61 30.42
CA TRP A 190 9.32 -28.28 30.44
C TRP A 190 9.50 -26.78 30.08
N PRO A 191 10.32 -26.03 30.82
CA PRO A 191 11.22 -26.47 31.91
C PRO A 191 10.61 -26.44 33.31
N LEU A 192 9.38 -25.92 33.53
CA LEU A 192 8.84 -25.67 34.87
C LEU A 192 8.48 -26.92 35.65
N LYS A 193 8.22 -28.07 34.99
CA LYS A 193 7.94 -29.38 35.60
C LYS A 193 6.85 -29.34 36.68
N ARG A 194 5.77 -28.57 36.47
CA ARG A 194 4.71 -28.38 37.49
C ARG A 194 3.34 -28.93 37.10
N GLY A 195 3.31 -29.88 36.13
CA GLY A 195 2.10 -30.48 35.60
C GLY A 195 1.29 -29.55 34.71
N LEU A 196 0.34 -30.12 33.96
CA LEU A 196 -0.52 -29.35 33.04
C LEU A 196 -1.62 -28.63 33.83
N ARG A 197 -1.40 -27.43 34.28
CA ARG A 197 -2.37 -26.61 35.02
C ARG A 197 -3.48 -26.06 34.09
N LEU A 198 -4.27 -26.99 33.52
CA LEU A 198 -5.22 -26.70 32.46
C LEU A 198 -6.29 -25.66 32.90
N ARG A 199 -6.81 -25.83 34.15
CA ARG A 199 -7.85 -24.92 34.67
C ARG A 199 -7.42 -23.45 34.70
N GLU A 200 -6.13 -23.18 34.99
CA GLU A 200 -5.58 -21.83 35.01
C GLU A 200 -5.52 -21.18 33.61
N LYS A 201 -5.59 -21.97 32.55
CA LYS A 201 -5.48 -21.54 31.15
C LYS A 201 -6.83 -21.47 30.43
N LEU A 202 -7.92 -21.95 31.05
CA LEU A 202 -9.26 -21.87 30.45
C LEU A 202 -9.64 -20.46 30.00
N PRO A 203 -9.41 -19.39 30.80
CA PRO A 203 -9.70 -18.03 30.35
C PRO A 203 -8.88 -17.61 29.11
N LEU A 204 -7.62 -18.07 29.01
CA LEU A 204 -6.77 -17.78 27.86
C LEU A 204 -7.21 -18.56 26.62
N PHE A 205 -7.69 -19.80 26.77
CA PHE A 205 -8.32 -20.54 25.67
C PHE A 205 -9.60 -19.87 25.18
N ALA A 206 -10.41 -19.32 26.07
CA ALA A 206 -11.60 -18.56 25.71
C ALA A 206 -11.24 -17.29 24.92
N LEU A 207 -10.23 -16.52 25.36
CA LEU A 207 -9.71 -15.37 24.64
C LEU A 207 -9.11 -15.74 23.29
N ALA A 208 -8.37 -16.86 23.21
CA ALA A 208 -7.83 -17.38 21.96
C ALA A 208 -8.94 -17.73 20.97
N ALA A 209 -10.00 -18.39 21.43
CA ALA A 209 -11.17 -18.73 20.62
C ALA A 209 -11.87 -17.47 20.12
N ALA A 210 -12.09 -16.46 20.98
CA ALA A 210 -12.67 -15.18 20.59
C ALA A 210 -11.81 -14.48 19.52
N GLY A 211 -10.48 -14.41 19.72
CA GLY A 211 -9.56 -13.83 18.74
C GLY A 211 -9.57 -14.57 17.39
N ALA A 212 -9.64 -15.91 17.41
CA ALA A 212 -9.76 -16.71 16.20
C ALA A 212 -11.07 -16.45 15.45
N VAL A 213 -12.20 -16.32 16.17
CA VAL A 213 -13.50 -15.98 15.57
C VAL A 213 -13.44 -14.60 14.91
N VAL A 214 -12.92 -13.58 15.61
CA VAL A 214 -12.76 -12.23 15.03
C VAL A 214 -11.92 -12.31 13.74
N THR A 215 -10.80 -13.02 13.77
CA THR A 215 -9.92 -13.18 12.60
C THR A 215 -10.66 -13.83 11.42
N ILE A 216 -11.38 -14.93 11.65
CA ILE A 216 -12.13 -15.64 10.61
C ILE A 216 -13.23 -14.75 10.02
N VAL A 217 -13.97 -14.01 10.85
CA VAL A 217 -15.04 -13.12 10.40
C VAL A 217 -14.46 -12.00 9.53
N VAL A 218 -13.41 -11.34 10.01
CA VAL A 218 -12.77 -10.23 9.28
C VAL A 218 -12.16 -10.70 7.95
N GLN A 219 -11.43 -11.82 7.95
CA GLN A 219 -10.82 -12.35 6.73
C GLN A 219 -11.85 -12.82 5.70
N LYS A 220 -12.98 -13.39 6.15
CA LYS A 220 -14.09 -13.76 5.23
C LYS A 220 -14.76 -12.52 4.66
N ALA A 221 -15.03 -11.52 5.49
CA ALA A 221 -15.64 -10.26 5.04
C ALA A 221 -14.74 -9.50 4.05
N GLY A 222 -13.42 -9.55 4.24
CA GLY A 222 -12.44 -8.94 3.35
C GLY A 222 -12.01 -9.81 2.15
N GLY A 223 -12.66 -10.97 1.91
CA GLY A 223 -12.37 -11.84 0.76
C GLY A 223 -11.03 -12.56 0.80
N ALA A 224 -10.30 -12.51 1.92
CA ALA A 224 -8.97 -13.13 2.04
C ALA A 224 -9.00 -14.67 2.11
N VAL A 225 -10.15 -15.27 2.42
CA VAL A 225 -10.35 -16.72 2.46
C VAL A 225 -10.96 -17.18 1.14
N ASN A 226 -10.24 -18.00 0.38
CA ASN A 226 -10.77 -18.62 -0.84
C ASN A 226 -11.55 -19.91 -0.49
N PRO A 227 -12.89 -19.93 -0.59
CA PRO A 227 -13.71 -21.11 -0.26
C PRO A 227 -13.41 -22.32 -1.15
N ALA A 228 -13.07 -22.12 -2.41
CA ALA A 228 -12.77 -23.19 -3.37
C ALA A 228 -11.40 -23.85 -3.09
N ALA A 229 -10.50 -23.16 -2.38
CA ALA A 229 -9.16 -23.63 -2.04
C ALA A 229 -9.00 -23.92 -0.53
N MET A 230 -10.08 -24.22 0.18
CA MET A 230 -10.16 -24.24 1.65
C MET A 230 -9.21 -25.24 2.32
N PHE A 231 -8.76 -26.30 1.65
CA PHE A 231 -7.91 -27.33 2.26
C PHE A 231 -6.59 -27.51 1.51
N GLY A 232 -5.55 -26.82 2.00
CA GLY A 232 -4.17 -26.95 1.51
C GLY A 232 -3.35 -28.01 2.27
N LEU A 233 -3.98 -29.10 2.77
CA LEU A 233 -3.34 -30.04 3.68
C LEU A 233 -2.02 -30.63 3.14
N GLY A 234 -1.96 -30.99 1.87
CA GLY A 234 -0.73 -31.50 1.25
C GLY A 234 0.40 -30.49 1.29
N ASN A 235 0.12 -29.23 0.91
CA ASN A 235 1.10 -28.16 0.98
C ASN A 235 1.51 -27.84 2.44
N ALA A 236 0.56 -27.84 3.38
CA ALA A 236 0.83 -27.60 4.79
C ALA A 236 1.80 -28.65 5.38
N LEU A 237 1.58 -29.93 5.10
CA LEU A 237 2.46 -31.01 5.56
C LEU A 237 3.88 -30.91 4.97
N VAL A 238 3.99 -30.63 3.69
CA VAL A 238 5.29 -30.41 3.03
C VAL A 238 5.97 -29.14 3.58
N SER A 239 5.21 -28.07 3.82
CA SER A 239 5.74 -26.81 4.36
C SER A 239 6.35 -26.97 5.75
N TYR A 240 5.80 -27.81 6.64
CA TYR A 240 6.43 -28.13 7.92
C TYR A 240 7.85 -28.68 7.74
N VAL A 241 8.05 -29.59 6.79
CA VAL A 241 9.37 -30.18 6.52
C VAL A 241 10.30 -29.16 5.87
N VAL A 242 9.78 -28.35 4.95
CA VAL A 242 10.55 -27.26 4.32
C VAL A 242 11.04 -26.27 5.36
N TYR A 243 10.21 -25.88 6.33
CA TYR A 243 10.62 -24.97 7.40
C TYR A 243 11.69 -25.57 8.31
N VAL A 244 11.61 -26.86 8.62
CA VAL A 244 12.72 -27.54 9.33
C VAL A 244 14.00 -27.48 8.49
N ALA A 245 13.93 -27.78 7.20
CA ALA A 245 15.11 -27.73 6.33
C ALA A 245 15.70 -26.31 6.24
N LYS A 246 14.85 -25.27 6.04
CA LYS A 246 15.28 -23.87 6.00
C LYS A 246 15.82 -23.34 7.33
N THR A 247 15.45 -23.93 8.46
CA THR A 247 16.07 -23.61 9.76
C THR A 247 17.56 -24.01 9.80
N PHE A 248 17.96 -25.10 9.14
CA PHE A 248 19.35 -25.53 9.10
C PHE A 248 20.11 -25.06 7.85
N TRP A 249 19.37 -24.77 6.77
CA TRP A 249 19.94 -24.31 5.51
C TRP A 249 19.08 -23.17 4.93
N PRO A 250 19.24 -21.92 5.43
CA PRO A 250 18.41 -20.76 5.04
C PRO A 250 18.86 -20.17 3.70
N ALA A 251 18.69 -20.91 2.61
CA ALA A 251 18.97 -20.48 1.25
C ALA A 251 17.68 -20.28 0.44
N GLY A 252 17.73 -19.41 -0.58
CA GLY A 252 16.59 -19.12 -1.45
C GLY A 252 15.40 -18.55 -0.66
N LEU A 253 15.66 -17.60 0.24
CA LEU A 253 14.61 -16.91 1.01
C LEU A 253 13.99 -15.82 0.15
N ALA A 254 12.65 -15.77 0.08
CA ALA A 254 11.92 -14.82 -0.75
C ALA A 254 10.72 -14.23 -0.02
N VAL A 255 10.35 -13.01 -0.39
CA VAL A 255 9.17 -12.32 0.16
C VAL A 255 7.85 -13.02 -0.18
N PHE A 256 7.82 -13.75 -1.28
CA PHE A 256 6.64 -14.47 -1.75
C PHE A 256 7.03 -15.81 -2.38
N TYR A 257 6.29 -16.87 -2.03
CA TYR A 257 6.43 -18.20 -2.62
C TYR A 257 5.08 -18.58 -3.26
N PRO A 258 4.97 -18.65 -4.59
CA PRO A 258 3.75 -19.07 -5.28
C PRO A 258 3.33 -20.48 -4.86
N TYR A 259 2.02 -20.74 -4.90
CA TYR A 259 1.55 -22.11 -4.79
C TYR A 259 2.02 -22.93 -5.99
N PRO A 260 2.57 -24.15 -5.77
CA PRO A 260 2.83 -25.05 -6.86
C PRO A 260 1.49 -25.50 -7.46
N GLU A 261 1.43 -25.66 -8.77
CA GLU A 261 0.21 -26.17 -9.44
C GLU A 261 -0.29 -27.49 -8.83
N ARG A 262 0.63 -28.37 -8.48
CA ARG A 262 0.34 -29.64 -7.83
C ARG A 262 1.42 -30.02 -6.81
N VAL A 263 0.99 -30.50 -5.66
CA VAL A 263 1.88 -31.13 -4.68
C VAL A 263 1.89 -32.64 -4.97
N ALA A 264 3.04 -33.18 -5.36
CA ALA A 264 3.16 -34.61 -5.66
C ALA A 264 2.88 -35.46 -4.40
N LEU A 265 2.08 -36.52 -4.53
CA LEU A 265 1.66 -37.35 -3.41
C LEU A 265 2.84 -37.99 -2.66
N TRP A 266 3.92 -38.31 -3.35
CA TRP A 266 5.11 -38.86 -2.71
C TRP A 266 5.82 -37.84 -1.79
N HIS A 267 5.80 -36.53 -2.12
CA HIS A 267 6.27 -35.48 -1.21
C HIS A 267 5.43 -35.43 0.07
N VAL A 268 4.10 -35.54 -0.09
CA VAL A 268 3.17 -35.57 1.06
C VAL A 268 3.44 -36.81 1.92
N ALA A 269 3.58 -37.98 1.30
CA ALA A 269 3.87 -39.24 2.03
C ALA A 269 5.19 -39.17 2.81
N LEU A 270 6.26 -38.64 2.19
CA LEU A 270 7.53 -38.42 2.86
C LEU A 270 7.43 -37.42 4.02
N ALA A 271 6.68 -36.33 3.81
CA ALA A 271 6.46 -35.34 4.86
C ALA A 271 5.70 -35.94 6.05
N VAL A 272 4.65 -36.71 5.81
CA VAL A 272 3.91 -37.44 6.87
C VAL A 272 4.82 -38.38 7.61
N ALA A 273 5.61 -39.21 6.89
CA ALA A 273 6.54 -40.16 7.52
C ALA A 273 7.59 -39.45 8.38
N ALA A 274 8.18 -38.34 7.89
CA ALA A 274 9.16 -37.55 8.63
C ALA A 274 8.55 -36.91 9.89
N LEU A 275 7.40 -36.26 9.78
CA LEU A 275 6.70 -35.62 10.89
C LEU A 275 6.29 -36.68 11.94
N ALA A 276 5.77 -37.83 11.51
CA ALA A 276 5.41 -38.93 12.40
C ALA A 276 6.63 -39.50 13.12
N ALA A 277 7.74 -39.74 12.42
CA ALA A 277 8.97 -40.27 12.99
C ALA A 277 9.56 -39.30 14.04
N ILE A 278 9.66 -38.01 13.75
CA ILE A 278 10.17 -37.02 14.70
C ILE A 278 9.24 -36.91 15.91
N SER A 279 7.91 -36.86 15.69
CA SER A 279 6.91 -36.77 16.76
C SER A 279 6.99 -38.00 17.68
N TRP A 280 7.07 -39.21 17.11
CA TRP A 280 7.21 -40.43 17.86
C TRP A 280 8.49 -40.42 18.69
N GLN A 281 9.63 -40.03 18.12
CA GLN A 281 10.90 -39.94 18.82
C GLN A 281 10.87 -38.89 19.95
N ALA A 282 10.26 -37.74 19.71
CA ALA A 282 10.08 -36.72 20.73
C ALA A 282 9.23 -37.21 21.92
N ILE A 283 8.14 -37.94 21.64
CA ILE A 283 7.28 -38.54 22.67
C ILE A 283 8.01 -39.63 23.40
N ARG A 284 8.71 -40.53 22.69
CA ARG A 284 9.50 -41.65 23.30
C ARG A 284 10.56 -41.14 24.28
N LEU A 285 11.22 -40.02 23.91
CA LEU A 285 12.32 -39.47 24.72
C LEU A 285 11.85 -38.45 25.77
N ARG A 286 10.53 -38.15 25.89
CA ARG A 286 10.00 -37.09 26.78
C ARG A 286 10.39 -37.26 28.26
N GLY A 287 10.61 -38.51 28.73
CA GLY A 287 11.04 -38.78 30.10
C GLY A 287 12.51 -38.44 30.34
N ALA A 288 13.39 -38.78 29.39
CA ALA A 288 14.83 -38.58 29.50
C ALA A 288 15.27 -37.20 28.99
N ARG A 289 14.60 -36.70 27.91
CA ARG A 289 14.94 -35.44 27.21
C ARG A 289 13.68 -34.62 26.92
N PRO A 290 13.02 -34.10 27.96
CA PRO A 290 11.72 -33.44 27.83
C PRO A 290 11.75 -32.19 26.92
N TYR A 291 12.91 -31.53 26.77
CA TYR A 291 13.09 -30.39 25.86
C TYR A 291 12.86 -30.74 24.38
N LEU A 292 13.05 -32.01 23.97
CA LEU A 292 12.76 -32.45 22.60
C LEU A 292 11.25 -32.42 22.32
N ALA A 293 10.44 -32.94 23.24
CA ALA A 293 9.00 -32.90 23.09
C ALA A 293 8.47 -31.48 23.22
N ALA A 294 8.95 -30.69 24.19
CA ALA A 294 8.53 -29.32 24.38
C ALA A 294 8.86 -28.46 23.12
N GLY A 295 10.08 -28.56 22.60
CA GLY A 295 10.50 -27.82 21.41
C GLY A 295 9.77 -28.24 20.14
N TRP A 296 9.62 -29.56 19.93
CA TRP A 296 8.93 -30.09 18.75
C TRP A 296 7.45 -29.68 18.70
N PHE A 297 6.73 -29.88 19.80
CA PHE A 297 5.31 -29.49 19.86
C PHE A 297 5.11 -27.98 19.94
N TRP A 298 6.09 -27.21 20.44
CA TRP A 298 6.12 -25.75 20.26
C TRP A 298 6.11 -25.39 18.78
N PHE A 299 7.06 -25.92 18.00
CA PHE A 299 7.15 -25.68 16.56
C PHE A 299 5.85 -26.02 15.83
N LEU A 300 5.31 -27.22 16.06
CA LEU A 300 4.06 -27.65 15.41
C LEU A 300 2.88 -26.77 15.78
N ALA A 301 2.69 -26.48 17.08
CA ALA A 301 1.53 -25.76 17.58
C ALA A 301 1.53 -24.27 17.17
N THR A 302 2.70 -23.62 17.24
CA THR A 302 2.79 -22.19 16.93
C THR A 302 2.75 -21.89 15.43
N LEU A 303 3.10 -22.84 14.58
CA LEU A 303 3.01 -22.73 13.13
C LEU A 303 1.59 -23.05 12.61
N LEU A 304 0.78 -23.79 13.39
CA LEU A 304 -0.53 -24.29 12.99
C LEU A 304 -1.49 -23.20 12.42
N PRO A 305 -1.59 -21.98 12.98
CA PRO A 305 -2.51 -20.95 12.47
C PRO A 305 -2.17 -20.45 11.06
N VAL A 306 -0.91 -20.56 10.63
CA VAL A 306 -0.40 -19.95 9.39
C VAL A 306 0.19 -20.97 8.40
N ILE A 307 0.18 -22.26 8.73
CA ILE A 307 0.78 -23.32 7.88
C ILE A 307 0.00 -23.54 6.55
N GLY A 308 -1.21 -22.99 6.43
CA GLY A 308 -2.00 -23.08 5.19
C GLY A 308 -2.94 -24.29 5.12
N ILE A 309 -3.40 -24.83 6.27
CA ILE A 309 -4.52 -25.80 6.28
C ILE A 309 -5.77 -25.13 5.71
N VAL A 310 -6.07 -23.92 6.16
CA VAL A 310 -7.01 -23.00 5.50
C VAL A 310 -6.16 -22.01 4.71
N ARG A 311 -6.41 -21.90 3.41
CA ARG A 311 -5.69 -20.94 2.57
C ARG A 311 -6.17 -19.53 2.85
N VAL A 312 -5.25 -18.72 3.36
CA VAL A 312 -5.43 -17.28 3.54
C VAL A 312 -4.33 -16.58 2.75
N GLY A 313 -4.75 -15.75 1.79
CA GLY A 313 -3.81 -15.14 0.84
C GLY A 313 -3.33 -16.11 -0.25
N GLU A 314 -2.36 -15.65 -1.03
CA GLU A 314 -1.92 -16.32 -2.27
C GLU A 314 -0.55 -16.99 -2.16
N GLN A 315 0.10 -16.92 -0.99
CA GLN A 315 1.41 -17.53 -0.75
C GLN A 315 1.29 -18.96 -0.23
N ALA A 316 2.08 -19.88 -0.79
CA ALA A 316 2.18 -21.26 -0.32
C ALA A 316 2.82 -21.37 1.07
N ARG A 317 3.70 -20.44 1.40
CA ARG A 317 4.45 -20.29 2.65
C ARG A 317 5.07 -18.90 2.72
N ALA A 318 5.57 -18.49 3.90
CA ALA A 318 6.31 -17.24 4.08
C ALA A 318 7.40 -17.45 5.15
N ASP A 319 8.58 -16.88 4.95
CA ASP A 319 9.70 -17.05 5.89
C ASP A 319 9.36 -16.46 7.27
N ARG A 320 8.60 -15.36 7.32
CA ARG A 320 8.08 -14.72 8.54
C ARG A 320 7.23 -15.64 9.44
N TYR A 321 6.63 -16.67 8.88
CA TYR A 321 5.85 -17.62 9.69
C TYR A 321 6.71 -18.40 10.70
N MET A 322 8.04 -18.43 10.49
CA MET A 322 8.99 -19.08 11.38
C MET A 322 9.43 -18.23 12.58
N TYR A 323 8.97 -16.97 12.68
CA TYR A 323 9.46 -16.03 13.69
C TYR A 323 9.32 -16.54 15.14
N VAL A 324 8.18 -17.06 15.54
CA VAL A 324 7.99 -17.69 16.86
C VAL A 324 8.21 -19.20 16.84
N PRO A 325 7.76 -19.94 15.81
CA PRO A 325 7.90 -21.41 15.77
C PRO A 325 9.33 -21.92 15.86
N MET A 326 10.28 -21.22 15.25
CA MET A 326 11.69 -21.64 15.24
C MET A 326 12.31 -21.75 16.63
N ILE A 327 11.79 -21.04 17.63
CA ILE A 327 12.27 -21.13 19.03
C ILE A 327 12.23 -22.56 19.52
N GLY A 328 11.18 -23.32 19.15
CA GLY A 328 11.07 -24.74 19.52
C GLY A 328 12.22 -25.58 18.97
N LEU A 329 12.56 -25.39 17.70
CA LEU A 329 13.70 -26.08 17.06
C LEU A 329 15.03 -25.62 17.67
N ALA A 330 15.20 -24.34 17.92
CA ALA A 330 16.40 -23.79 18.56
C ALA A 330 16.59 -24.34 19.99
N VAL A 331 15.50 -24.53 20.75
CA VAL A 331 15.53 -25.20 22.06
C VAL A 331 16.01 -26.66 21.93
N MET A 332 15.46 -27.41 20.97
CA MET A 332 15.91 -28.80 20.74
C MET A 332 17.40 -28.86 20.43
N VAL A 333 17.92 -27.97 19.58
CA VAL A 333 19.34 -27.88 19.22
C VAL A 333 20.21 -27.49 20.42
N ALA A 334 19.79 -26.45 21.18
CA ALA A 334 20.57 -25.91 22.29
C ALA A 334 20.79 -26.93 23.43
N TRP A 335 19.69 -27.54 23.89
CA TRP A 335 19.76 -28.52 24.97
C TRP A 335 20.25 -29.89 24.47
N GLY A 336 19.88 -30.31 23.25
CA GLY A 336 20.41 -31.54 22.63
C GLY A 336 21.92 -31.44 22.39
N GLY A 337 22.42 -30.32 21.92
CA GLY A 337 23.85 -30.05 21.79
C GLY A 337 24.57 -30.03 23.14
N THR A 338 23.90 -29.54 24.19
CA THR A 338 24.46 -29.59 25.56
C THR A 338 24.61 -31.04 26.06
N ASP A 339 23.65 -31.90 25.81
CA ASP A 339 23.69 -33.29 26.17
C ASP A 339 24.73 -34.09 25.34
N LEU A 340 24.69 -33.92 24.02
CA LEU A 340 25.53 -34.65 23.08
C LEU A 340 27.02 -34.31 23.24
N LEU A 341 27.32 -33.01 23.37
CA LEU A 341 28.68 -32.49 23.46
C LEU A 341 29.12 -32.22 24.92
N ARG A 342 28.52 -32.90 25.88
CA ARG A 342 28.80 -32.70 27.31
C ARG A 342 30.27 -32.89 27.64
N LYS A 343 30.94 -33.85 26.97
CA LYS A 343 32.37 -34.13 27.14
C LYS A 343 33.29 -33.14 26.45
N TRP A 344 32.79 -32.33 25.51
CA TRP A 344 33.56 -31.39 24.68
C TRP A 344 33.00 -29.95 24.77
N PRO A 345 33.10 -29.31 25.95
CA PRO A 345 32.49 -27.98 26.16
C PRO A 345 33.06 -26.88 25.25
N ARG A 346 34.38 -26.96 24.92
CA ARG A 346 35.01 -25.99 24.00
C ARG A 346 34.51 -26.17 22.58
N LEU A 347 34.36 -27.41 22.08
CA LEU A 347 33.80 -27.70 20.77
C LEU A 347 32.36 -27.20 20.68
N ARG A 348 31.55 -27.50 21.70
CA ARG A 348 30.17 -27.01 21.78
C ARG A 348 30.11 -25.46 21.68
N GLY A 349 30.95 -24.77 22.43
CA GLY A 349 31.04 -23.30 22.39
C GLY A 349 31.43 -22.80 21.00
N ALA A 350 32.45 -23.40 20.39
CA ALA A 350 32.92 -23.03 19.06
C ALA A 350 31.82 -23.23 17.98
N LEU A 351 31.11 -24.38 18.02
CA LEU A 351 30.00 -24.66 17.10
C LEU A 351 28.83 -23.70 17.30
N ALA A 352 28.49 -23.37 18.55
CA ALA A 352 27.42 -22.40 18.84
C ALA A 352 27.76 -20.98 18.32
N ILE A 353 28.98 -20.52 18.57
CA ILE A 353 29.46 -19.23 18.06
C ILE A 353 29.51 -19.25 16.53
N GLY A 354 30.07 -20.30 15.93
CA GLY A 354 30.14 -20.44 14.47
C GLY A 354 28.76 -20.40 13.81
N ALA A 355 27.77 -21.08 14.40
CA ALA A 355 26.38 -21.05 13.91
C ALA A 355 25.78 -19.64 14.00
N CYS A 356 25.96 -18.94 15.12
CA CYS A 356 25.46 -17.57 15.29
C CYS A 356 26.14 -16.59 14.31
N VAL A 357 27.45 -16.70 14.09
CA VAL A 357 28.20 -15.88 13.13
C VAL A 357 27.74 -16.17 11.70
N ALA A 358 27.55 -17.43 11.34
CA ALA A 358 27.02 -17.81 10.03
C ALA A 358 25.61 -17.25 9.82
N CYS A 359 24.70 -17.39 10.80
CA CYS A 359 23.38 -16.78 10.75
C CYS A 359 23.45 -15.27 10.58
N ALA A 360 24.32 -14.57 11.34
CA ALA A 360 24.49 -13.13 11.24
C ALA A 360 24.97 -12.70 9.85
N GLY A 361 25.93 -13.42 9.25
CA GLY A 361 26.43 -13.12 7.91
C GLY A 361 25.37 -13.29 6.82
N VAL A 362 24.62 -14.39 6.86
CA VAL A 362 23.52 -14.65 5.91
C VAL A 362 22.37 -13.65 6.15
N ALA A 363 22.02 -13.35 7.41
CA ALA A 363 20.97 -12.38 7.73
C ALA A 363 21.36 -10.98 7.27
N TRP A 364 22.63 -10.55 7.44
CA TRP A 364 23.11 -9.27 6.96
C TRP A 364 22.92 -9.11 5.45
N ALA A 365 23.25 -10.15 4.68
CA ALA A 365 23.01 -10.17 3.23
C ALA A 365 21.50 -10.13 2.90
N GLN A 366 20.71 -10.96 3.63
CA GLN A 366 19.26 -11.02 3.42
C GLN A 366 18.57 -9.69 3.75
N VAL A 367 19.00 -8.97 4.79
CA VAL A 367 18.50 -7.61 5.11
C VAL A 367 18.73 -6.67 3.94
N GLY A 368 19.87 -6.77 3.25
CA GLY A 368 20.20 -5.92 2.10
C GLY A 368 19.20 -6.00 0.94
N TYR A 369 18.49 -7.12 0.75
CA TYR A 369 17.46 -7.24 -0.27
C TYR A 369 16.21 -6.40 0.04
N TRP A 370 15.98 -6.02 1.30
CA TRP A 370 14.85 -5.17 1.72
C TRP A 370 15.11 -3.67 1.56
N ARG A 371 16.18 -3.28 0.86
CA ARG A 371 16.57 -1.86 0.66
C ARG A 371 15.49 -1.04 -0.02
N ASN A 372 14.86 -1.60 -1.05
CA ASN A 372 13.76 -1.02 -1.82
C ASN A 372 13.02 -2.12 -2.58
N SER A 373 11.93 -1.76 -3.24
CA SER A 373 11.11 -2.70 -4.02
C SER A 373 11.89 -3.41 -5.13
N GLU A 374 12.79 -2.72 -5.83
CA GLU A 374 13.57 -3.30 -6.92
C GLU A 374 14.47 -4.43 -6.43
N THR A 375 15.30 -4.18 -5.41
CA THR A 375 16.20 -5.20 -4.88
C THR A 375 15.44 -6.38 -4.27
N LEU A 376 14.28 -6.13 -3.65
CA LEU A 376 13.45 -7.16 -3.04
C LEU A 376 12.85 -8.11 -4.07
N PHE A 377 12.18 -7.56 -5.09
CA PHE A 377 11.47 -8.39 -6.07
C PHE A 377 12.41 -8.98 -7.10
N ALA A 378 13.50 -8.29 -7.49
CA ALA A 378 14.54 -8.89 -8.34
C ALA A 378 15.15 -10.13 -7.66
N HIS A 379 15.49 -10.05 -6.36
CA HIS A 379 15.97 -11.21 -5.63
C HIS A 379 14.91 -12.33 -5.53
N ALA A 380 13.63 -11.99 -5.32
CA ALA A 380 12.57 -12.99 -5.32
C ALA A 380 12.45 -13.73 -6.66
N LEU A 381 12.63 -13.03 -7.79
CA LEU A 381 12.65 -13.64 -9.13
C LEU A 381 13.88 -14.53 -9.38
N GLU A 382 15.02 -14.21 -8.77
CA GLU A 382 16.24 -15.04 -8.86
C GLU A 382 16.09 -16.38 -8.14
N VAL A 383 15.35 -16.43 -7.02
CA VAL A 383 15.31 -17.59 -6.13
C VAL A 383 13.98 -18.37 -6.17
N THR A 384 13.02 -17.90 -6.96
CA THR A 384 11.72 -18.57 -7.17
C THR A 384 11.40 -18.70 -8.66
N THR A 385 10.51 -19.62 -8.99
CA THR A 385 9.98 -19.79 -10.36
C THR A 385 8.53 -19.34 -10.41
N ASP A 386 8.10 -18.81 -11.56
CA ASP A 386 6.71 -18.43 -11.85
C ASP A 386 6.08 -17.51 -10.79
N ASN A 387 6.90 -16.60 -10.27
CA ASN A 387 6.51 -15.69 -9.21
C ASN A 387 5.80 -14.44 -9.77
N TYR A 388 4.51 -14.62 -10.09
CA TYR A 388 3.69 -13.55 -10.66
C TYR A 388 3.55 -12.31 -9.76
N ILE A 389 3.61 -12.47 -8.44
CA ILE A 389 3.58 -11.33 -7.49
C ILE A 389 4.88 -10.53 -7.58
N ALA A 390 6.04 -11.19 -7.67
CA ALA A 390 7.31 -10.49 -7.81
C ALA A 390 7.42 -9.79 -9.16
N GLU A 391 6.96 -10.44 -10.25
CA GLU A 391 6.86 -9.81 -11.58
C GLU A 391 5.95 -8.58 -11.55
N HIS A 392 4.75 -8.71 -10.97
CA HIS A 392 3.80 -7.62 -10.85
C HIS A 392 4.37 -6.42 -10.07
N ASN A 393 4.85 -6.67 -8.84
CA ASN A 393 5.32 -5.56 -7.99
C ASN A 393 6.62 -4.91 -8.51
N LEU A 394 7.50 -5.69 -9.16
CA LEU A 394 8.68 -5.12 -9.82
C LEU A 394 8.26 -4.24 -11.00
N GLY A 395 7.35 -4.72 -11.84
CA GLY A 395 6.81 -3.96 -12.96
C GLY A 395 6.11 -2.68 -12.51
N THR A 396 5.27 -2.74 -11.49
CA THR A 396 4.61 -1.56 -10.90
C THR A 396 5.64 -0.55 -10.37
N TYR A 397 6.66 -1.00 -9.65
CA TYR A 397 7.75 -0.13 -9.19
C TYR A 397 8.49 0.56 -10.35
N LEU A 398 8.80 -0.21 -11.41
CA LEU A 398 9.53 0.29 -12.58
C LEU A 398 8.71 1.28 -13.42
N THR A 399 7.38 1.22 -13.37
CA THR A 399 6.49 2.15 -14.08
C THR A 399 6.74 3.61 -13.66
N ASP A 400 7.04 3.82 -12.38
CA ASP A 400 7.33 5.15 -11.82
C ASP A 400 8.81 5.57 -11.97
N GLN A 401 9.67 4.70 -12.53
CA GLN A 401 11.09 5.01 -12.68
C GLN A 401 11.37 5.64 -14.05
N PRO A 402 12.05 6.80 -14.12
CA PRO A 402 12.35 7.47 -15.39
C PRO A 402 13.10 6.54 -16.36
N GLY A 403 12.54 6.40 -17.57
CA GLY A 403 13.16 5.62 -18.66
C GLY A 403 13.02 4.10 -18.55
N ARG A 404 12.35 3.56 -17.50
CA ARG A 404 12.23 2.12 -17.25
C ARG A 404 10.90 1.51 -17.70
N LEU A 405 10.01 2.28 -18.38
CA LEU A 405 8.72 1.78 -18.87
C LEU A 405 8.80 0.49 -19.72
N PRO A 406 9.76 0.30 -20.65
CA PRO A 406 9.84 -0.95 -21.41
C PRO A 406 10.11 -2.19 -20.55
N GLU A 407 10.91 -2.04 -19.49
CA GLU A 407 11.16 -3.10 -18.52
C GLU A 407 9.89 -3.36 -17.67
N ALA A 408 9.22 -2.29 -17.22
CA ALA A 408 7.95 -2.37 -16.50
C ALA A 408 6.90 -3.17 -17.27
N VAL A 409 6.69 -2.83 -18.54
CA VAL A 409 5.77 -3.55 -19.44
C VAL A 409 6.14 -5.02 -19.54
N THR A 410 7.43 -5.35 -19.70
CA THR A 410 7.91 -6.73 -19.81
C THR A 410 7.55 -7.55 -18.56
N HIS A 411 7.79 -7.00 -17.36
CA HIS A 411 7.47 -7.66 -16.09
C HIS A 411 5.96 -7.80 -15.91
N LEU A 412 5.17 -6.75 -16.18
CA LEU A 412 3.72 -6.78 -16.05
C LEU A 412 3.05 -7.73 -17.05
N GLU A 413 3.50 -7.76 -18.31
CA GLU A 413 3.07 -8.76 -19.30
C GLU A 413 3.37 -10.19 -18.84
N ARG A 414 4.49 -10.40 -18.15
CA ARG A 414 4.83 -11.70 -17.59
C ARG A 414 3.92 -12.05 -16.39
N ALA A 415 3.62 -11.08 -15.54
CA ALA A 415 2.69 -11.27 -14.41
C ALA A 415 1.30 -11.70 -14.90
N VAL A 416 0.71 -11.02 -15.89
CA VAL A 416 -0.60 -11.37 -16.44
C VAL A 416 -0.60 -12.70 -17.21
N ARG A 417 0.53 -13.08 -17.84
CA ARG A 417 0.66 -14.42 -18.45
C ARG A 417 0.69 -15.54 -17.40
N LEU A 418 1.37 -15.32 -16.27
CA LEU A 418 1.45 -16.30 -15.18
C LEU A 418 0.13 -16.41 -14.40
N GLN A 419 -0.57 -15.28 -14.21
CA GLN A 419 -1.83 -15.22 -13.46
C GLN A 419 -2.86 -14.34 -14.19
N PRO A 420 -3.57 -14.89 -15.21
CA PRO A 420 -4.52 -14.13 -16.03
C PRO A 420 -5.74 -13.60 -15.28
N GLU A 421 -6.03 -14.11 -14.10
CA GLU A 421 -7.15 -13.68 -13.26
C GLU A 421 -6.75 -12.57 -12.27
N LEU A 422 -5.49 -12.09 -12.30
CA LEU A 422 -5.02 -11.03 -11.41
C LEU A 422 -5.41 -9.66 -11.98
N GLY A 423 -6.63 -9.21 -11.69
CA GLY A 423 -7.18 -7.95 -12.21
C GLY A 423 -6.33 -6.72 -11.89
N GLN A 424 -5.59 -6.72 -10.77
CA GLN A 424 -4.66 -5.64 -10.43
C GLN A 424 -3.50 -5.57 -11.43
N ALA A 425 -2.91 -6.71 -11.82
CA ALA A 425 -1.81 -6.73 -12.78
C ALA A 425 -2.24 -6.23 -14.17
N HIS A 426 -3.47 -6.53 -14.61
CA HIS A 426 -4.05 -5.96 -15.83
C HIS A 426 -4.19 -4.44 -15.73
N SER A 427 -4.66 -3.92 -14.59
CA SER A 427 -4.77 -2.46 -14.37
C SER A 427 -3.40 -1.79 -14.44
N ASP A 428 -2.39 -2.36 -13.76
CA ASP A 428 -1.05 -1.77 -13.70
C ASP A 428 -0.31 -1.91 -15.05
N LEU A 429 -0.55 -3.01 -15.80
CA LEU A 429 -0.08 -3.15 -17.18
C LEU A 429 -0.70 -2.08 -18.08
N GLY A 430 -2.01 -1.83 -17.93
CA GLY A 430 -2.70 -0.75 -18.64
C GLY A 430 -2.06 0.62 -18.37
N ILE A 431 -1.70 0.93 -17.12
CA ILE A 431 -1.02 2.18 -16.75
C ILE A 431 0.34 2.27 -17.45
N ALA A 432 1.16 1.23 -17.41
CA ALA A 432 2.48 1.21 -18.05
C ALA A 432 2.38 1.34 -19.58
N LEU A 433 1.40 0.67 -20.20
CA LEU A 433 1.12 0.76 -21.63
C LEU A 433 0.63 2.14 -22.05
N ALA A 434 -0.24 2.79 -21.25
CA ALA A 434 -0.71 4.15 -21.52
C ALA A 434 0.42 5.19 -21.51
N GLY A 435 1.46 4.96 -20.69
CA GLY A 435 2.70 5.75 -20.71
C GLY A 435 3.66 5.42 -21.85
N THR A 436 3.41 4.34 -22.60
CA THR A 436 4.28 3.88 -23.69
C THR A 436 3.78 4.39 -25.05
N PRO A 437 4.58 5.13 -25.83
CA PRO A 437 4.15 5.66 -27.12
C PRO A 437 3.59 4.57 -28.04
N GLY A 438 2.38 4.83 -28.59
CA GLY A 438 1.72 3.94 -29.54
C GLY A 438 1.02 2.71 -28.94
N ARG A 439 1.02 2.52 -27.60
CA ARG A 439 0.39 1.36 -26.93
C ARG A 439 -0.93 1.70 -26.21
N LEU A 440 -1.55 2.86 -26.52
CA LEU A 440 -2.72 3.35 -25.81
C LEU A 440 -3.97 2.45 -25.97
N GLU A 441 -4.19 1.90 -27.16
CA GLU A 441 -5.30 0.95 -27.39
C GLU A 441 -5.08 -0.38 -26.65
N ASP A 442 -3.82 -0.82 -26.52
CA ASP A 442 -3.48 -1.99 -25.70
C ASP A 442 -3.79 -1.72 -24.22
N ALA A 443 -3.47 -0.50 -23.74
CA ALA A 443 -3.82 -0.08 -22.38
C ALA A 443 -5.34 -0.14 -22.12
N ILE A 444 -6.14 0.36 -23.07
CA ILE A 444 -7.60 0.33 -23.02
C ILE A 444 -8.12 -1.13 -22.94
N ALA A 445 -7.50 -2.04 -23.68
CA ALA A 445 -7.86 -3.47 -23.65
C ALA A 445 -7.56 -4.10 -22.27
N GLU A 446 -6.43 -3.75 -21.68
CA GLU A 446 -6.04 -4.23 -20.35
C GLU A 446 -6.96 -3.68 -19.24
N PHE A 447 -7.34 -2.39 -19.31
CA PHE A 447 -8.32 -1.82 -18.37
C PHE A 447 -9.69 -2.49 -18.47
N ARG A 448 -10.19 -2.82 -19.67
CA ARG A 448 -11.42 -3.62 -19.84
C ARG A 448 -11.32 -4.97 -19.16
N THR A 449 -10.18 -5.62 -19.27
CA THR A 449 -9.94 -6.91 -18.58
C THR A 449 -9.93 -6.71 -17.07
N ALA A 450 -9.26 -5.68 -16.56
CA ALA A 450 -9.25 -5.35 -15.13
C ALA A 450 -10.68 -5.08 -14.59
N MET A 451 -11.51 -4.31 -15.31
CA MET A 451 -12.91 -4.05 -14.95
C MET A 451 -13.74 -5.33 -14.87
N ARG A 452 -13.57 -6.25 -15.83
CA ARG A 452 -14.26 -7.54 -15.82
C ARG A 452 -13.85 -8.42 -14.63
N LEU A 453 -12.57 -8.39 -14.24
CA LEU A 453 -12.02 -9.19 -13.14
C LEU A 453 -12.30 -8.57 -11.76
N ARG A 454 -12.48 -7.25 -11.71
CA ARG A 454 -12.74 -6.47 -10.48
C ARG A 454 -13.94 -5.53 -10.66
N PRO A 455 -15.15 -6.09 -10.82
CA PRO A 455 -16.34 -5.29 -11.14
C PRO A 455 -16.77 -4.34 -10.01
N ASP A 456 -16.30 -4.57 -8.78
CA ASP A 456 -16.64 -3.74 -7.62
C ASP A 456 -15.56 -2.66 -7.32
N SER A 457 -14.57 -2.48 -8.20
CA SER A 457 -13.50 -1.49 -8.03
C SER A 457 -13.66 -0.32 -9.01
N GLU A 458 -13.66 0.90 -8.48
CA GLU A 458 -13.69 2.13 -9.27
C GLU A 458 -12.36 2.44 -9.97
N VAL A 459 -11.25 1.89 -9.48
CA VAL A 459 -9.89 2.22 -9.96
C VAL A 459 -9.69 1.89 -11.44
N PRO A 460 -10.07 0.71 -11.97
CA PRO A 460 -9.96 0.44 -13.40
C PRO A 460 -10.81 1.38 -14.27
N HIS A 461 -11.98 1.84 -13.80
CA HIS A 461 -12.81 2.82 -14.49
C HIS A 461 -12.11 4.18 -14.57
N ILE A 462 -11.48 4.64 -13.48
CA ILE A 462 -10.70 5.88 -13.46
C ILE A 462 -9.53 5.80 -14.44
N ASN A 463 -8.80 4.70 -14.45
CA ASN A 463 -7.65 4.50 -15.34
C ASN A 463 -8.08 4.40 -16.81
N MET A 464 -9.20 3.73 -17.08
CA MET A 464 -9.82 3.67 -18.39
C MET A 464 -10.22 5.07 -18.88
N ALA A 465 -10.87 5.86 -18.03
CA ALA A 465 -11.26 7.24 -18.36
C ALA A 465 -10.04 8.11 -18.69
N ASN A 466 -8.95 8.02 -17.91
CA ASN A 466 -7.70 8.71 -18.19
C ASN A 466 -7.13 8.33 -19.57
N ALA A 467 -7.11 7.04 -19.90
CA ALA A 467 -6.60 6.56 -21.18
C ALA A 467 -7.50 6.98 -22.36
N LEU A 468 -8.82 6.94 -22.19
CA LEU A 468 -9.79 7.41 -23.19
C LEU A 468 -9.67 8.92 -23.44
N ALA A 469 -9.46 9.71 -22.37
CA ALA A 469 -9.22 11.16 -22.49
C ALA A 469 -7.91 11.42 -23.26
N GLN A 470 -6.86 10.68 -22.97
CA GLN A 470 -5.59 10.77 -23.71
C GLN A 470 -5.74 10.38 -25.19
N ALA A 471 -6.66 9.44 -25.50
CA ALA A 471 -7.00 9.04 -26.87
C ALA A 471 -7.92 10.04 -27.59
N GLY A 472 -8.36 11.12 -26.92
CA GLY A 472 -9.33 12.06 -27.46
C GLY A 472 -10.79 11.55 -27.49
N ARG A 473 -11.06 10.40 -26.87
CA ARG A 473 -12.40 9.76 -26.78
C ARG A 473 -13.15 10.32 -25.57
N LEU A 474 -13.37 11.64 -25.57
CA LEU A 474 -13.78 12.41 -24.38
C LEU A 474 -15.14 11.99 -23.82
N LYS A 475 -16.14 11.70 -24.69
CA LYS A 475 -17.48 11.24 -24.26
C LYS A 475 -17.42 9.89 -23.52
N GLU A 476 -16.56 8.99 -23.98
CA GLU A 476 -16.37 7.70 -23.34
C GLU A 476 -15.61 7.87 -22.02
N ALA A 477 -14.63 8.76 -21.96
CA ALA A 477 -13.92 9.10 -20.74
C ALA A 477 -14.85 9.66 -19.66
N GLU A 478 -15.75 10.59 -20.03
CA GLU A 478 -16.76 11.15 -19.13
C GLU A 478 -17.67 10.07 -18.54
N ALA A 479 -18.18 9.16 -19.37
CA ALA A 479 -19.03 8.06 -18.93
C ALA A 479 -18.33 7.10 -17.94
N GLU A 480 -17.03 6.84 -18.13
CA GLU A 480 -16.24 6.02 -17.21
C GLU A 480 -15.98 6.75 -15.89
N TYR A 481 -15.70 8.07 -15.90
CA TYR A 481 -15.60 8.87 -14.66
C TYR A 481 -16.93 8.92 -13.90
N GLU A 482 -18.07 9.09 -14.59
CA GLU A 482 -19.38 9.01 -13.95
C GLU A 482 -19.61 7.67 -13.28
N THR A 483 -19.19 6.57 -13.94
CA THR A 483 -19.30 5.23 -13.38
C THR A 483 -18.45 5.10 -12.12
N ALA A 484 -17.21 5.56 -12.16
CA ALA A 484 -16.33 5.57 -10.98
C ALA A 484 -16.92 6.39 -9.82
N LEU A 485 -17.50 7.57 -10.10
CA LEU A 485 -18.15 8.42 -9.08
C LEU A 485 -19.45 7.82 -8.53
N ARG A 486 -20.19 7.02 -9.32
CA ARG A 486 -21.35 6.25 -8.80
C ARG A 486 -20.89 5.17 -7.83
N MET A 487 -19.73 4.54 -8.07
CA MET A 487 -19.16 3.53 -7.18
C MET A 487 -18.56 4.16 -5.93
N GLN A 488 -17.79 5.23 -6.09
CA GLN A 488 -17.16 5.97 -4.99
C GLN A 488 -17.34 7.49 -5.18
N PRO A 489 -18.37 8.10 -4.58
CA PRO A 489 -18.71 9.53 -4.77
C PRO A 489 -17.62 10.51 -4.37
N ASP A 490 -16.75 10.11 -3.45
CA ASP A 490 -15.65 10.92 -2.91
C ASP A 490 -14.26 10.48 -3.41
N ALA A 491 -14.20 9.76 -4.54
CA ALA A 491 -12.92 9.35 -5.15
C ALA A 491 -12.02 10.56 -5.42
N PRO A 492 -10.78 10.59 -4.88
CA PRO A 492 -9.94 11.79 -4.89
C PRO A 492 -9.61 12.27 -6.31
N GLY A 493 -9.90 13.55 -6.59
CA GLY A 493 -9.56 14.23 -7.84
C GLY A 493 -10.29 13.72 -9.08
N VAL A 494 -11.27 12.81 -8.96
CA VAL A 494 -12.03 12.29 -10.11
C VAL A 494 -12.97 13.34 -10.64
N LYS A 495 -13.67 14.09 -9.77
CA LYS A 495 -14.54 15.21 -10.16
C LYS A 495 -13.79 16.26 -10.96
N ASP A 496 -12.59 16.63 -10.53
CA ASP A 496 -11.77 17.64 -11.22
C ASP A 496 -11.29 17.13 -12.60
N ARG A 497 -10.93 15.83 -12.70
CA ARG A 497 -10.55 15.24 -13.99
C ARG A 497 -11.72 15.14 -14.95
N MET A 498 -12.90 14.77 -14.45
CA MET A 498 -14.13 14.74 -15.24
C MET A 498 -14.49 16.15 -15.71
N ALA A 499 -14.49 17.15 -14.82
CA ALA A 499 -14.74 18.54 -15.16
C ALA A 499 -13.82 19.04 -16.30
N ARG A 500 -12.53 18.69 -16.23
CA ARG A 500 -11.57 19.02 -17.30
C ARG A 500 -11.91 18.37 -18.64
N VAL A 501 -12.32 17.09 -18.63
CA VAL A 501 -12.74 16.39 -19.85
C VAL A 501 -14.01 17.02 -20.43
N THR A 502 -14.98 17.34 -19.60
CA THR A 502 -16.23 18.02 -20.02
C THR A 502 -15.93 19.42 -20.57
N ALA A 503 -15.05 20.20 -19.92
CA ALA A 503 -14.61 21.50 -20.43
C ALA A 503 -13.90 21.38 -21.79
N GLU A 504 -13.03 20.39 -21.99
CA GLU A 504 -12.41 20.11 -23.29
C GLU A 504 -13.45 19.81 -24.39
N MET A 505 -14.50 19.04 -24.07
CA MET A 505 -15.58 18.75 -25.02
C MET A 505 -16.32 20.00 -25.44
N HIS A 506 -16.71 20.88 -24.51
CA HIS A 506 -17.34 22.16 -24.80
C HIS A 506 -16.41 23.08 -25.61
N PHE A 507 -15.13 23.13 -25.27
CA PHE A 507 -14.12 23.85 -26.03
C PHE A 507 -14.03 23.36 -27.48
N GLN A 508 -13.91 22.07 -27.72
CA GLN A 508 -13.85 21.50 -29.08
C GLN A 508 -15.13 21.80 -29.87
N THR A 509 -16.29 21.72 -29.21
CA THR A 509 -17.59 22.07 -29.81
C THR A 509 -17.64 23.54 -30.16
N GLY A 510 -17.23 24.42 -29.26
CA GLY A 510 -17.17 25.87 -29.48
C GLY A 510 -16.25 26.24 -30.64
N VAL A 511 -15.06 25.66 -30.72
CA VAL A 511 -14.14 25.87 -31.85
C VAL A 511 -14.74 25.39 -33.19
N ALA A 512 -15.43 24.23 -33.18
CA ALA A 512 -16.09 23.69 -34.37
C ALA A 512 -17.24 24.60 -34.85
N LEU A 513 -18.08 25.12 -33.93
CA LEU A 513 -19.16 26.03 -34.20
C LEU A 513 -18.64 27.40 -34.73
N ALA A 514 -17.56 27.90 -34.15
CA ALA A 514 -16.92 29.14 -34.65
C ALA A 514 -16.46 28.97 -36.11
N LYS A 515 -15.81 27.86 -36.44
CA LYS A 515 -15.40 27.53 -37.82
C LYS A 515 -16.61 27.31 -38.76
N GLY A 516 -17.74 26.84 -38.22
CA GLY A 516 -18.98 26.64 -38.95
C GLY A 516 -19.79 27.93 -39.17
N GLY A 517 -19.37 29.08 -38.66
CA GLY A 517 -20.09 30.34 -38.79
C GLY A 517 -21.25 30.52 -37.80
N HIS A 518 -21.21 29.84 -36.64
CA HIS A 518 -22.20 29.95 -35.56
C HIS A 518 -21.61 30.64 -34.31
N PRO A 519 -21.29 31.94 -34.37
CA PRO A 519 -20.52 32.60 -33.32
C PRO A 519 -21.23 32.69 -31.97
N SER A 520 -22.56 32.81 -31.95
CA SER A 520 -23.31 32.86 -30.69
C SER A 520 -23.32 31.55 -29.94
N GLU A 521 -23.47 30.45 -30.67
CA GLU A 521 -23.40 29.08 -30.09
C GLU A 521 -21.96 28.77 -29.69
N ALA A 522 -20.98 29.19 -30.49
CA ALA A 522 -19.57 29.03 -30.19
C ALA A 522 -19.17 29.73 -28.88
N ALA A 523 -19.61 31.00 -28.70
CA ALA A 523 -19.33 31.75 -27.48
C ALA A 523 -19.94 31.04 -26.24
N ALA A 524 -21.21 30.62 -26.34
CA ALA A 524 -21.87 29.91 -25.24
C ALA A 524 -21.13 28.62 -24.84
N GLU A 525 -20.64 27.86 -25.81
CA GLU A 525 -19.85 26.64 -25.53
C GLU A 525 -18.49 26.96 -24.92
N LEU A 526 -17.81 28.02 -25.37
CA LEU A 526 -16.53 28.45 -24.79
C LEU A 526 -16.71 28.98 -23.35
N ASP A 527 -17.77 29.72 -23.08
CA ASP A 527 -18.11 30.19 -21.73
C ASP A 527 -18.43 29.01 -20.80
N THR A 528 -19.22 28.03 -21.28
CA THR A 528 -19.51 26.81 -20.53
C THR A 528 -18.24 26.06 -20.18
N ALA A 529 -17.27 25.96 -21.08
CA ALA A 529 -15.98 25.32 -20.80
C ALA A 529 -15.22 26.03 -19.64
N VAL A 530 -15.23 27.36 -19.60
CA VAL A 530 -14.61 28.17 -18.54
C VAL A 530 -15.40 28.08 -17.21
N GLU A 531 -16.73 28.03 -17.27
CA GLU A 531 -17.56 27.84 -16.07
C GLU A 531 -17.30 26.48 -15.39
N ILE A 532 -17.16 25.40 -16.19
CA ILE A 532 -16.90 24.06 -15.72
C ILE A 532 -15.49 23.91 -15.14
N ASP A 533 -14.49 24.42 -15.85
CA ASP A 533 -13.10 24.47 -15.40
C ASP A 533 -12.49 25.85 -15.55
N PRO A 534 -12.54 26.73 -14.53
CA PRO A 534 -11.97 28.07 -14.59
C PRO A 534 -10.45 28.11 -14.86
N ALA A 535 -9.76 26.99 -14.68
CA ALA A 535 -8.34 26.86 -15.02
C ALA A 535 -8.11 26.55 -16.51
N TYR A 536 -9.17 26.31 -17.29
CA TYR A 536 -9.09 25.94 -18.69
C TYR A 536 -8.80 27.17 -19.57
N LYS A 537 -7.55 27.62 -19.58
CA LYS A 537 -7.09 28.88 -20.17
C LYS A 537 -7.27 28.95 -21.70
N ASP A 538 -7.34 27.82 -22.39
CA ASP A 538 -7.40 27.78 -23.85
C ASP A 538 -8.78 28.21 -24.38
N ALA A 539 -9.88 27.92 -23.67
CA ALA A 539 -11.21 28.41 -24.02
C ALA A 539 -11.29 29.93 -23.92
N HIS A 540 -10.81 30.51 -22.81
CA HIS A 540 -10.79 31.97 -22.63
C HIS A 540 -9.91 32.67 -23.67
N LYS A 541 -8.69 32.17 -23.93
CA LYS A 541 -7.81 32.72 -24.97
C LYS A 541 -8.44 32.67 -26.37
N THR A 542 -9.12 31.55 -26.67
CA THR A 542 -9.78 31.36 -27.96
C THR A 542 -10.97 32.34 -28.11
N SER A 543 -11.76 32.52 -27.06
CA SER A 543 -12.86 33.51 -27.04
C SER A 543 -12.33 34.91 -27.34
N VAL A 544 -11.31 35.36 -26.60
CA VAL A 544 -10.68 36.68 -26.82
C VAL A 544 -10.07 36.80 -28.23
N ALA A 545 -9.43 35.77 -28.76
CA ALA A 545 -8.86 35.79 -30.12
C ALA A 545 -9.96 35.88 -31.20
N LEU A 546 -11.09 35.19 -31.03
CA LEU A 546 -12.23 35.27 -31.92
C LEU A 546 -12.90 36.68 -31.84
N ALA A 547 -13.07 37.21 -30.63
CA ALA A 547 -13.55 38.58 -30.43
C ALA A 547 -12.70 39.61 -31.20
N GLN A 548 -11.37 39.50 -31.06
CA GLN A 548 -10.44 40.41 -31.77
C GLN A 548 -10.51 40.25 -33.30
N THR A 549 -10.68 39.04 -33.81
CA THR A 549 -10.81 38.76 -35.24
C THR A 549 -12.07 39.42 -35.81
N HIS A 550 -13.23 39.27 -35.18
CA HIS A 550 -14.49 39.89 -35.58
C HIS A 550 -14.45 41.42 -35.41
N TYR A 551 -13.79 41.92 -34.37
CA TYR A 551 -13.57 43.33 -34.18
C TYR A 551 -12.79 43.96 -35.34
N GLN A 552 -11.70 43.33 -35.82
CA GLN A 552 -10.93 43.81 -36.98
C GLN A 552 -11.75 43.73 -38.27
N ALA A 553 -12.57 42.70 -38.46
CA ALA A 553 -13.50 42.60 -39.58
C ALA A 553 -14.53 43.75 -39.56
N GLY A 554 -15.10 44.07 -38.38
CA GLY A 554 -16.01 45.19 -38.19
C GLY A 554 -15.40 46.54 -38.56
N ILE A 555 -14.14 46.78 -38.17
CA ILE A 555 -13.41 48.01 -38.58
C ILE A 555 -13.25 48.04 -40.10
N ALA A 556 -12.86 46.94 -40.75
CA ALA A 556 -12.70 46.90 -42.20
C ALA A 556 -14.01 47.16 -42.95
N PHE A 557 -15.15 46.60 -42.51
CA PHE A 557 -16.47 46.91 -43.09
C PHE A 557 -16.91 48.38 -42.87
N ALA A 558 -16.64 48.94 -41.69
CA ALA A 558 -16.93 50.33 -41.40
C ALA A 558 -16.13 51.25 -42.31
N GLN A 559 -14.85 51.00 -42.51
CA GLN A 559 -13.99 51.78 -43.44
C GLN A 559 -14.40 51.63 -44.91
N ALA A 560 -14.95 50.49 -45.29
CA ALA A 560 -15.47 50.20 -46.62
C ALA A 560 -16.88 50.85 -46.88
N GLY A 561 -17.50 51.47 -45.88
CA GLY A 561 -18.82 52.07 -45.99
C GLY A 561 -19.99 51.08 -45.91
N HIS A 562 -19.78 49.93 -45.26
CA HIS A 562 -20.80 48.92 -45.05
C HIS A 562 -21.23 48.88 -43.57
N PRO A 563 -22.06 49.84 -43.08
CA PRO A 563 -22.37 49.97 -41.66
C PRO A 563 -23.15 48.76 -41.07
N SER A 564 -24.02 48.12 -41.83
CA SER A 564 -24.78 46.94 -41.37
C SER A 564 -23.91 45.77 -41.13
N ASP A 565 -22.93 45.53 -42.02
CA ASP A 565 -21.98 44.40 -41.87
C ASP A 565 -21.00 44.67 -40.73
N ALA A 566 -20.56 45.94 -40.60
CA ALA A 566 -19.72 46.36 -39.48
C ALA A 566 -20.41 46.16 -38.11
N ALA A 567 -21.68 46.55 -38.01
CA ALA A 567 -22.46 46.36 -36.78
C ALA A 567 -22.61 44.89 -36.45
N ALA A 568 -22.88 44.03 -37.43
CA ALA A 568 -22.97 42.58 -37.23
C ALA A 568 -21.65 41.96 -36.72
N GLU A 569 -20.52 42.40 -37.27
CA GLU A 569 -19.19 41.91 -36.84
C GLU A 569 -18.83 42.42 -35.43
N PHE A 570 -19.09 43.68 -35.08
CA PHE A 570 -18.90 44.18 -33.73
C PHE A 570 -19.81 43.49 -32.72
N GLN A 571 -21.07 43.22 -33.05
CA GLN A 571 -21.96 42.42 -32.21
C GLN A 571 -21.45 40.99 -32.01
N THR A 572 -20.87 40.42 -33.05
CA THR A 572 -20.25 39.08 -32.95
C THR A 572 -19.01 39.11 -32.05
N ALA A 573 -18.16 40.12 -32.16
CA ALA A 573 -17.04 40.33 -31.26
C ALA A 573 -17.49 40.39 -29.79
N LEU A 574 -18.57 41.14 -29.50
CA LEU A 574 -19.15 41.28 -28.16
C LEU A 574 -19.85 40.04 -27.64
N ARG A 575 -20.17 39.05 -28.47
CA ARG A 575 -20.62 37.72 -28.01
C ARG A 575 -19.48 36.87 -27.45
N PHE A 576 -18.29 36.99 -28.04
CA PHE A 576 -17.10 36.29 -27.57
C PHE A 576 -16.40 36.99 -26.39
N ASP A 577 -16.49 38.32 -26.33
CA ASP A 577 -15.93 39.14 -25.24
C ASP A 577 -16.89 40.30 -24.92
N PRO A 578 -17.83 40.11 -23.99
CA PRO A 578 -18.78 41.14 -23.57
C PRO A 578 -18.13 42.36 -22.91
N ASP A 579 -16.91 42.24 -22.42
CA ASP A 579 -16.17 43.32 -21.75
C ASP A 579 -15.23 44.09 -22.69
N PHE A 580 -15.37 43.90 -24.02
CA PHE A 580 -14.54 44.53 -25.02
C PHE A 580 -14.97 46.00 -25.27
N ALA A 581 -14.47 46.93 -24.45
CA ALA A 581 -14.87 48.34 -24.45
C ALA A 581 -14.73 49.04 -25.82
N GLU A 582 -13.68 48.74 -26.60
CA GLU A 582 -13.47 49.28 -27.93
C GLU A 582 -14.53 48.80 -28.93
N ALA A 583 -14.97 47.56 -28.82
CA ALA A 583 -16.02 47.01 -29.67
C ALA A 583 -17.37 47.67 -29.37
N HIS A 584 -17.70 47.90 -28.09
CA HIS A 584 -18.87 48.71 -27.71
C HIS A 584 -18.84 50.11 -28.26
N ASN A 585 -17.70 50.83 -28.13
CA ASN A 585 -17.56 52.15 -28.69
C ASN A 585 -17.77 52.18 -30.22
N ASN A 586 -17.09 51.27 -30.95
CA ASN A 586 -17.16 51.23 -32.40
C ASN A 586 -18.54 50.77 -32.91
N LEU A 587 -19.20 49.86 -32.22
CA LEU A 587 -20.59 49.51 -32.48
C LEU A 587 -21.50 50.74 -32.28
N GLY A 588 -21.31 51.51 -31.20
CA GLY A 588 -22.02 52.76 -30.96
C GLY A 588 -21.81 53.75 -32.06
N VAL A 589 -20.58 53.92 -32.57
CA VAL A 589 -20.30 54.85 -33.73
C VAL A 589 -21.06 54.39 -34.96
N VAL A 590 -21.00 53.15 -35.35
CA VAL A 590 -21.69 52.61 -36.53
C VAL A 590 -23.21 52.74 -36.40
N LEU A 591 -23.76 52.39 -35.22
CA LEU A 591 -25.19 52.54 -34.96
C LEU A 591 -25.67 54.03 -34.98
N SER A 592 -24.83 54.99 -34.57
CA SER A 592 -25.17 56.39 -34.58
C SER A 592 -25.38 56.96 -35.98
N ASP A 593 -24.79 56.32 -37.01
CA ASP A 593 -24.95 56.70 -38.42
C ASP A 593 -26.10 55.93 -39.11
N MET A 594 -26.79 55.04 -38.41
CA MET A 594 -27.89 54.23 -38.92
C MET A 594 -29.24 54.85 -38.49
N PRO A 595 -30.18 55.05 -39.40
CA PRO A 595 -31.48 55.72 -39.09
C PRO A 595 -32.24 54.88 -38.03
N GLY A 596 -32.65 55.53 -36.93
CA GLY A 596 -33.49 54.95 -35.88
C GLY A 596 -32.74 54.07 -34.90
N LYS A 597 -31.38 54.08 -34.89
CA LYS A 597 -30.55 53.32 -34.01
C LYS A 597 -29.82 54.13 -32.91
N GLU A 598 -30.23 55.43 -32.75
CA GLU A 598 -29.58 56.36 -31.82
C GLU A 598 -29.63 55.86 -30.36
N GLU A 599 -30.75 55.28 -29.91
CA GLU A 599 -30.87 54.73 -28.54
C GLU A 599 -29.96 53.55 -28.30
N GLU A 600 -29.85 52.69 -29.32
CA GLU A 600 -28.93 51.51 -29.24
C GLU A 600 -27.46 52.01 -29.20
N ALA A 601 -27.12 53.05 -29.99
CA ALA A 601 -25.78 53.65 -29.96
C ALA A 601 -25.43 54.24 -28.58
N ILE A 602 -26.36 55.01 -27.98
CA ILE A 602 -26.19 55.54 -26.62
C ILE A 602 -25.94 54.44 -25.60
N ALA A 603 -26.70 53.36 -25.71
CA ALA A 603 -26.50 52.19 -24.80
C ALA A 603 -25.10 51.61 -24.94
N GLN A 604 -24.58 51.47 -26.16
CA GLN A 604 -23.25 50.96 -26.42
C GLN A 604 -22.14 51.89 -25.89
N PHE A 605 -22.24 53.20 -26.08
CA PHE A 605 -21.27 54.13 -25.51
C PHE A 605 -21.26 54.12 -23.97
N ARG A 606 -22.43 54.03 -23.34
CA ARG A 606 -22.53 53.92 -21.88
C ARG A 606 -21.90 52.64 -21.37
N GLU A 607 -22.06 51.54 -22.08
CA GLU A 607 -21.42 50.30 -21.73
C GLU A 607 -19.89 50.36 -21.89
N ALA A 608 -19.39 50.96 -22.98
CA ALA A 608 -17.97 51.22 -23.15
C ALA A 608 -17.38 52.06 -21.99
N LEU A 609 -18.12 53.07 -21.52
CA LEU A 609 -17.72 53.91 -20.38
C LEU A 609 -17.87 53.19 -19.03
N ARG A 610 -18.84 52.29 -18.89
CA ARG A 610 -18.95 51.43 -17.70
C ARG A 610 -17.74 50.53 -17.56
N LEU A 611 -17.30 49.92 -18.67
CA LEU A 611 -16.13 49.01 -18.72
C LEU A 611 -14.80 49.77 -18.56
N ARG A 612 -14.72 50.97 -19.20
CA ARG A 612 -13.54 51.85 -19.14
C ARG A 612 -13.96 53.29 -18.90
N PRO A 613 -14.06 53.76 -17.65
CA PRO A 613 -14.52 55.13 -17.32
C PRO A 613 -13.69 56.27 -17.93
N GLU A 614 -12.43 56.02 -18.25
CA GLU A 614 -11.47 56.96 -18.82
C GLU A 614 -11.39 56.89 -20.36
N TYR A 615 -12.40 56.26 -21.02
CA TYR A 615 -12.43 56.13 -22.47
C TYR A 615 -12.97 57.40 -23.14
N ASP A 616 -12.07 58.35 -23.42
CA ASP A 616 -12.43 59.72 -23.95
C ASP A 616 -13.19 59.66 -25.27
N ASP A 617 -12.81 58.71 -26.18
CA ASP A 617 -13.55 58.60 -27.46
C ASP A 617 -15.02 58.23 -27.23
N ALA A 618 -15.30 57.25 -26.35
CA ALA A 618 -16.68 56.88 -26.04
C ALA A 618 -17.45 58.02 -25.36
N ARG A 619 -16.77 58.78 -24.48
CA ARG A 619 -17.37 59.96 -23.83
C ARG A 619 -17.73 61.04 -24.82
N ASN A 620 -16.81 61.42 -25.75
CA ASN A 620 -17.00 62.39 -26.77
C ASN A 620 -18.10 62.00 -27.78
N ASN A 621 -18.12 60.74 -28.18
CA ASN A 621 -19.12 60.15 -29.05
C ASN A 621 -20.53 60.21 -28.41
N LEU A 622 -20.65 59.82 -27.14
CA LEU A 622 -21.90 59.90 -26.39
C LEU A 622 -22.41 61.36 -26.30
N GLN A 623 -21.53 62.26 -25.88
CA GLN A 623 -21.91 63.70 -25.77
C GLN A 623 -22.33 64.30 -27.12
N SER A 624 -21.60 64.04 -28.20
CA SER A 624 -21.93 64.47 -29.54
C SER A 624 -23.28 63.95 -30.03
N LEU A 625 -23.63 62.70 -29.68
CA LEU A 625 -24.91 62.11 -30.07
C LEU A 625 -26.06 62.64 -29.21
N GLU A 626 -25.85 62.87 -27.91
CA GLU A 626 -26.84 63.52 -27.03
C GLU A 626 -27.13 64.98 -27.39
N GLU A 627 -26.10 65.76 -27.84
CA GLU A 627 -26.25 67.14 -28.31
C GLU A 627 -27.02 67.28 -29.66
N ARG A 628 -26.97 66.26 -30.53
CA ARG A 628 -27.71 66.21 -31.81
C ARG A 628 -29.19 65.90 -31.62
N ARG A 629 -29.64 65.50 -30.45
CA ARG A 629 -31.05 65.24 -30.16
C ARG A 629 -31.81 66.51 -29.98
N PRO A 630 -32.96 66.70 -30.64
CA PRO A 630 -33.84 67.83 -30.37
C PRO A 630 -34.34 67.69 -28.90
N PRO A 631 -34.40 68.81 -28.15
CA PRO A 631 -34.91 68.84 -26.79
C PRO A 631 -36.38 68.38 -26.75
N GLY A 632 -36.67 67.16 -26.23
CA GLY A 632 -38.02 66.72 -25.91
C GLY A 632 -38.65 65.68 -26.81
N ARG A 633 -38.24 64.43 -26.70
CA ARG A 633 -39.09 63.22 -26.85
C ARG A 633 -38.70 62.15 -25.86
#